data_271e8609f61c7f1b0c3580cd446618c5
#
_entry.id   271e8609f61c7f1b0c3580cd446618c5
#
_cell.length_a   1.000
_cell.length_b   1.000
_cell.length_c   1.000
_cell.angle_alpha   90.00
_cell.angle_beta   90.00
_cell.angle_gamma   90.00
#
_symmetry.space_group_name_H-M   'P 1'
#
loop_
_entity.id
_entity.type
_entity.pdbx_description
1 polymer ?
#
loop_
_entity_poly.entity_id
_entity_poly.type
_entity_poly.pdbx_seq_one_letter_code
_entity_poly.pdbx_strand_id
1 'polypeptide(L)'
;MRDATDNDTGTLFAEDVTAASQPLQTRVHDVSDVAHTALIPAKKRQPLPDDLRRQRADKARATRRANARAKRAETLAALDAALAKRERNRADDASPEVSGVAGVQPNGSTPVAETPAETPVVSGVADDPIPGPEQRPCWRVFDDWVEIDGGKLRPGVWHFTAKPGKGDEPPMLIQTWVCSPLHVEAIVADTGDRNFGRLLRLRNTHGRWRTWAMPMRMLAGRGDELRGVLLDSGVEIDPRGRDLLSTYLQAQHPTRRMTCATQTGWHGDSFVLPDVVIGPGASDAVFQSEESGSAEYAVAGSLRGWRERIAEMAVRNPILTLALSVAFAGPLLGKLHTEGGGVHLVGDSSTGKTTCADAARSVWGGPEYRRSWRATANGIEAAASLFNDSILVLDEISECDPREIGLIVYSLTNGIGKQRASRTGAARSIRRWRCAIVSTGEKSVATSMLEGGHRAKAGQAVRLLDVPVSRRHGAWDDLRGHADGRALSDALKAATGEHYGHAGREFLERLTRDKRDFGAMLEDIKALPEFAAADAEGQAKRAASRFALFALAGELATEYDLTGWPEAAAIEAAAQAFALWREQRGGGGNDERRKIVEQVAAFIDRHGDSRFQPVGAGNSGPVIRDRAGWYDDEGGERAYLFTAEGFGDAVRGFEKGSAYDVLVEIGAAPAPGPSGKRQQFRRIDGVPRKLYIVHASKLEV
;
A
#
# COMPACT_ATOMS: atom_id res chain seq x y z
N MET A 1 -60.42 -9.26 -4.00
CA MET A 1 -60.97 -10.50 -4.56
C MET A 1 -59.82 -11.49 -4.51
N ARG A 2 -59.85 -12.20 -3.45
CA ARG A 2 -59.97 -13.68 -3.30
C ARG A 2 -58.74 -14.40 -3.71
N ASP A 3 -58.06 -14.90 -2.82
CA ASP A 3 -58.07 -16.10 -1.89
C ASP A 3 -57.05 -17.09 -2.43
N ALA A 4 -56.03 -17.36 -1.69
CA ALA A 4 -55.91 -18.32 -0.59
C ALA A 4 -55.90 -19.80 -1.04
N THR A 5 -54.97 -20.52 -0.56
CA THR A 5 -54.87 -21.83 0.12
C THR A 5 -53.65 -22.60 -0.41
N ASP A 6 -52.69 -22.93 0.41
CA ASP A 6 -52.61 -23.93 1.48
C ASP A 6 -52.32 -25.37 1.01
N ASN A 7 -51.48 -25.99 1.76
CA ASN A 7 -51.19 -27.41 1.99
C ASN A 7 -49.96 -27.99 1.31
N ASP A 8 -49.03 -28.44 2.05
CA ASP A 8 -48.83 -29.31 3.24
C ASP A 8 -48.27 -30.71 2.84
N THR A 9 -47.48 -31.30 3.72
CA THR A 9 -46.98 -32.68 3.83
C THR A 9 -45.81 -33.06 2.92
N GLY A 10 -44.79 -33.70 3.39
CA GLY A 10 -44.51 -34.41 4.64
C GLY A 10 -43.14 -35.06 4.64
N THR A 11 -42.63 -35.10 5.77
CA THR A 11 -41.93 -36.11 6.58
C THR A 11 -41.20 -37.30 5.98
N LEU A 12 -40.09 -37.63 6.71
CA LEU A 12 -39.41 -38.93 6.95
C LEU A 12 -38.20 -39.17 6.00
N PHE A 13 -36.99 -39.39 6.52
CA PHE A 13 -36.52 -40.40 7.47
C PHE A 13 -35.20 -39.99 8.10
N ALA A 14 -35.09 -40.25 9.38
CA ALA A 14 -33.87 -40.33 10.15
C ALA A 14 -33.30 -41.75 10.04
N GLU A 15 -31.95 -41.87 10.07
CA GLU A 15 -31.32 -43.06 10.61
C GLU A 15 -30.00 -42.72 11.31
N ASP A 16 -29.91 -43.17 12.53
CA ASP A 16 -28.84 -43.12 13.50
C ASP A 16 -27.59 -43.86 13.03
N VAL A 17 -26.42 -43.34 13.38
CA VAL A 17 -25.26 -44.17 13.74
C VAL A 17 -24.53 -43.52 14.94
N THR A 18 -24.80 -44.07 16.13
CA THR A 18 -24.02 -43.91 17.34
C THR A 18 -22.71 -44.69 17.27
N ALA A 19 -21.60 -44.05 17.60
CA ALA A 19 -20.41 -44.74 18.09
C ALA A 19 -19.71 -43.91 19.17
N ALA A 20 -19.67 -44.49 20.36
CA ALA A 20 -19.13 -44.01 21.61
C ALA A 20 -17.60 -43.81 21.58
N SER A 21 -17.13 -42.79 22.28
CA SER A 21 -15.77 -42.78 22.83
C SER A 21 -15.80 -42.15 24.23
N GLN A 22 -15.39 -42.96 25.18
CA GLN A 22 -15.31 -42.65 26.62
C GLN A 22 -14.17 -41.68 26.92
N PRO A 23 -14.26 -40.89 28.03
CA PRO A 23 -13.17 -40.02 28.48
C PRO A 23 -12.21 -40.77 29.42
N LEU A 24 -10.92 -40.55 29.21
CA LEU A 24 -9.83 -40.97 30.10
C LEU A 24 -9.84 -40.13 31.38
N GLN A 25 -10.08 -40.80 32.51
CA GLN A 25 -9.87 -40.29 33.83
C GLN A 25 -8.36 -40.29 34.17
N THR A 26 -7.80 -39.13 34.50
CA THR A 26 -6.50 -39.03 35.16
C THR A 26 -6.70 -38.82 36.64
N ARG A 27 -6.11 -39.73 37.42
CA ARG A 27 -6.13 -39.80 38.89
C ARG A 27 -5.42 -38.59 39.50
N VAL A 28 -6.09 -37.94 40.43
CA VAL A 28 -5.51 -37.02 41.42
C VAL A 28 -4.87 -37.87 42.51
N HIS A 29 -3.57 -37.67 42.73
CA HIS A 29 -2.90 -38.12 43.96
C HIS A 29 -2.82 -36.92 44.93
N ASP A 30 -3.50 -37.12 46.04
CA ASP A 30 -3.45 -36.32 47.26
C ASP A 30 -2.12 -36.60 47.97
N VAL A 31 -1.36 -35.55 48.28
CA VAL A 31 -0.27 -35.61 49.28
C VAL A 31 -0.35 -34.33 50.11
N SER A 32 -1.03 -34.47 51.24
CA SER A 32 -0.90 -33.56 52.38
C SER A 32 0.39 -33.90 53.16
N ASP A 33 0.93 -32.85 53.76
CA ASP A 33 2.04 -32.76 54.72
C ASP A 33 3.42 -32.46 54.11
N VAL A 34 3.89 -31.25 54.41
CA VAL A 34 5.09 -30.97 55.23
C VAL A 34 5.36 -29.43 55.34
N ALA A 35 5.33 -28.99 56.60
CA ALA A 35 6.15 -27.98 57.25
C ALA A 35 6.18 -26.50 56.76
N HIS A 36 5.70 -25.65 57.62
CA HIS A 36 6.03 -24.24 57.79
C HIS A 36 7.54 -23.97 57.69
N THR A 37 7.93 -23.22 56.67
CA THR A 37 9.21 -22.51 56.68
C THR A 37 8.97 -21.00 56.46
N ALA A 38 9.39 -20.21 57.42
CA ALA A 38 9.20 -18.79 57.52
C ALA A 38 9.73 -18.04 56.27
N LEU A 39 8.88 -17.21 55.67
CA LEU A 39 9.23 -16.27 54.59
C LEU A 39 10.12 -15.16 55.18
N ILE A 40 11.39 -15.15 54.80
CA ILE A 40 12.31 -14.01 54.99
C ILE A 40 11.87 -12.93 53.97
N PRO A 41 11.61 -11.67 54.37
CA PRO A 41 11.21 -10.62 53.43
C PRO A 41 12.38 -10.26 52.52
N ALA A 42 12.13 -10.37 51.19
CA ALA A 42 13.08 -9.97 50.17
C ALA A 42 13.40 -8.45 50.29
N LYS A 43 14.67 -8.11 50.61
CA LYS A 43 15.18 -6.75 50.58
C LYS A 43 14.91 -6.15 49.23
N LYS A 44 14.10 -5.08 49.14
CA LYS A 44 13.94 -4.24 47.95
C LYS A 44 15.30 -3.71 47.56
N ARG A 45 15.84 -4.16 46.41
CA ARG A 45 17.08 -3.61 45.83
C ARG A 45 16.77 -2.18 45.37
N GLN A 46 17.55 -1.24 45.87
CA GLN A 46 17.48 0.15 45.38
C GLN A 46 17.78 0.20 43.90
N PRO A 47 17.05 1.02 43.12
CA PRO A 47 17.33 1.17 41.71
C PRO A 47 18.71 1.76 41.49
N LEU A 48 19.48 1.21 40.55
CA LEU A 48 20.79 1.73 40.16
C LEU A 48 20.66 3.18 39.65
N PRO A 49 21.64 4.05 39.95
CA PRO A 49 21.72 5.40 39.39
C PRO A 49 21.60 5.40 37.84
N ASP A 50 20.99 6.48 37.32
CA ASP A 50 20.65 6.53 35.88
C ASP A 50 21.86 6.56 34.96
N ASP A 51 22.97 7.09 35.39
CA ASP A 51 24.27 7.08 34.70
C ASP A 51 24.83 5.64 34.57
N LEU A 52 24.74 4.84 35.62
CA LEU A 52 25.13 3.42 35.59
C LEU A 52 24.20 2.56 34.73
N ARG A 53 22.92 2.91 34.65
CA ARG A 53 21.95 2.28 33.73
C ARG A 53 22.31 2.59 32.29
N ARG A 54 22.61 3.84 31.96
CA ARG A 54 23.06 4.28 30.63
C ARG A 54 24.35 3.56 30.22
N GLN A 55 25.38 3.54 31.07
CA GLN A 55 26.63 2.84 30.78
C GLN A 55 26.44 1.34 30.54
N ARG A 56 25.57 0.65 31.29
CA ARG A 56 25.26 -0.77 31.07
C ARG A 56 24.48 -0.98 29.77
N ALA A 57 23.56 -0.10 29.42
CA ALA A 57 22.83 -0.14 28.15
C ALA A 57 23.76 0.08 26.97
N ASP A 58 24.67 1.03 27.04
CA ASP A 58 25.65 1.32 25.98
C ASP A 58 26.65 0.18 25.80
N LYS A 59 27.10 -0.43 26.89
CA LYS A 59 27.98 -1.61 26.84
C LYS A 59 27.24 -2.83 26.25
N ALA A 60 25.97 -3.02 26.58
CA ALA A 60 25.15 -4.08 25.99
C ALA A 60 24.88 -3.85 24.49
N ARG A 61 24.67 -2.57 24.09
CA ARG A 61 24.56 -2.19 22.67
C ARG A 61 25.84 -2.45 21.90
N ALA A 62 27.00 -2.07 22.46
CA ALA A 62 28.31 -2.31 21.85
C ALA A 62 28.59 -3.81 21.67
N THR A 63 28.27 -4.63 22.67
CA THR A 63 28.46 -6.08 22.61
C THR A 63 27.54 -6.73 21.57
N ARG A 64 26.27 -6.30 21.47
CA ARG A 64 25.33 -6.80 20.45
C ARG A 64 25.77 -6.41 19.05
N ARG A 65 26.27 -5.16 18.85
CA ARG A 65 26.83 -4.69 17.57
C ARG A 65 28.05 -5.52 17.17
N ALA A 66 28.94 -5.84 18.11
CA ALA A 66 30.12 -6.67 17.86
C ALA A 66 29.73 -8.11 17.46
N ASN A 67 28.76 -8.71 18.15
CA ASN A 67 28.28 -10.06 17.84
C ASN A 67 27.55 -10.12 16.48
N ALA A 68 26.74 -9.09 16.14
CA ALA A 68 26.11 -9.00 14.83
C ALA A 68 27.14 -8.85 13.70
N ARG A 69 28.18 -8.03 13.90
CA ARG A 69 29.31 -7.91 12.95
C ARG A 69 30.05 -9.22 12.76
N ALA A 70 30.33 -9.96 13.84
CA ALA A 70 31.03 -11.25 13.77
C ALA A 70 30.18 -12.28 12.98
N LYS A 71 28.87 -12.38 13.27
CA LYS A 71 27.96 -13.28 12.56
C LYS A 71 27.82 -12.91 11.08
N ARG A 72 27.83 -11.61 10.75
CA ARG A 72 27.80 -11.14 9.36
C ARG A 72 29.07 -11.45 8.60
N ALA A 73 30.23 -11.29 9.23
CA ALA A 73 31.52 -11.66 8.65
C ALA A 73 31.62 -13.16 8.36
N GLU A 74 31.07 -13.99 9.26
CA GLU A 74 31.00 -15.44 9.09
C GLU A 74 30.06 -15.83 7.92
N THR A 75 28.91 -15.14 7.78
CA THR A 75 27.95 -15.36 6.69
C THR A 75 28.55 -14.93 5.33
N LEU A 76 29.25 -13.80 5.27
CA LEU A 76 29.95 -13.35 4.06
C LEU A 76 31.06 -14.30 3.65
N ALA A 77 31.87 -14.76 4.60
CA ALA A 77 32.92 -15.75 4.34
C ALA A 77 32.34 -17.10 3.83
N ALA A 78 31.19 -17.52 4.34
CA ALA A 78 30.50 -18.71 3.85
C ALA A 78 29.92 -18.51 2.42
N LEU A 79 29.45 -17.31 2.11
CA LEU A 79 28.97 -16.97 0.76
C LEU A 79 30.10 -16.91 -0.25
N ASP A 80 31.24 -16.29 0.10
CA ASP A 80 32.45 -16.24 -0.74
C ASP A 80 33.00 -17.64 -0.99
N ALA A 81 33.03 -18.51 0.02
CA ALA A 81 33.41 -19.90 -0.13
C ALA A 81 32.48 -20.71 -1.05
N ALA A 82 31.16 -20.41 -0.99
CA ALA A 82 30.18 -21.05 -1.86
C ALA A 82 30.29 -20.56 -3.32
N LEU A 83 30.58 -19.28 -3.54
CA LEU A 83 30.84 -18.70 -4.87
C LEU A 83 32.14 -19.28 -5.48
N ALA A 84 33.22 -19.36 -4.71
CA ALA A 84 34.48 -19.93 -5.15
C ALA A 84 34.37 -21.44 -5.46
N LYS A 85 33.47 -22.17 -4.78
CA LYS A 85 33.16 -23.58 -5.09
C LYS A 85 32.37 -23.70 -6.40
N ARG A 86 31.45 -22.74 -6.66
CA ARG A 86 30.64 -22.71 -7.88
C ARG A 86 31.45 -22.34 -9.11
N GLU A 87 32.46 -21.46 -8.96
CA GLU A 87 33.41 -21.13 -10.02
C GLU A 87 34.37 -22.31 -10.34
N ARG A 88 34.83 -23.05 -9.34
CA ARG A 88 35.62 -24.28 -9.56
C ARG A 88 34.83 -25.36 -10.29
N ASN A 89 33.57 -25.61 -9.90
CA ASN A 89 32.71 -26.58 -10.58
C ASN A 89 32.40 -26.17 -12.03
N ARG A 90 32.40 -24.86 -12.34
CA ARG A 90 32.23 -24.34 -13.70
C ARG A 90 33.48 -24.49 -14.57
N ALA A 91 34.66 -24.48 -13.95
CA ALA A 91 35.92 -24.68 -14.64
C ALA A 91 36.18 -26.18 -14.96
N ASP A 92 35.64 -27.09 -14.15
CA ASP A 92 35.77 -28.55 -14.35
C ASP A 92 34.80 -29.10 -15.42
N ASP A 93 33.75 -28.35 -15.79
CA ASP A 93 32.76 -28.75 -16.84
C ASP A 93 33.16 -28.25 -18.26
N ALA A 94 34.29 -27.57 -18.39
CA ALA A 94 34.75 -27.04 -19.67
C ALA A 94 36.05 -27.69 -20.14
N SER A 95 35.99 -28.81 -20.87
CA SER A 95 37.01 -29.28 -21.82
C SER A 95 36.48 -30.45 -22.68
N PRO A 96 37.05 -30.78 -23.91
CA PRO A 96 38.00 -30.00 -24.70
C PRO A 96 37.69 -29.83 -26.21
N GLU A 97 38.47 -28.92 -26.79
CA GLU A 97 39.05 -28.90 -28.15
C GLU A 97 38.19 -28.84 -29.42
N VAL A 98 38.37 -27.80 -30.20
CA VAL A 98 39.07 -27.87 -31.48
C VAL A 98 39.65 -26.49 -31.87
N SER A 99 40.90 -26.53 -32.28
CA SER A 99 41.81 -25.52 -32.77
C SER A 99 41.38 -24.76 -34.01
N GLY A 100 41.83 -23.49 -34.13
CA GLY A 100 42.32 -23.02 -35.41
C GLY A 100 41.96 -21.57 -35.82
N VAL A 101 42.98 -20.71 -35.77
CA VAL A 101 43.33 -19.59 -36.68
C VAL A 101 42.81 -18.17 -36.41
N ALA A 102 43.76 -17.41 -35.89
CA ALA A 102 44.22 -16.03 -36.20
C ALA A 102 43.27 -14.85 -36.53
N GLY A 103 43.37 -13.90 -35.63
CA GLY A 103 43.79 -12.52 -35.97
C GLY A 103 42.76 -11.52 -36.43
N VAL A 104 42.44 -10.55 -35.54
CA VAL A 104 42.62 -9.10 -35.68
C VAL A 104 41.87 -8.37 -34.55
N GLN A 105 42.58 -7.56 -33.80
CA GLN A 105 42.05 -6.57 -32.82
C GLN A 105 41.80 -5.24 -33.50
N PRO A 106 41.33 -4.19 -32.76
CA PRO A 106 40.13 -4.01 -31.93
C PRO A 106 39.35 -2.74 -32.31
N ASN A 107 38.15 -2.59 -31.81
CA ASN A 107 37.68 -1.28 -31.27
C ASN A 107 36.35 -1.43 -30.56
N GLY A 108 36.25 -0.73 -29.45
CA GLY A 108 35.21 -0.82 -28.47
C GLY A 108 33.85 -0.31 -28.93
N SER A 109 32.86 -0.92 -28.33
CA SER A 109 31.57 -0.31 -28.05
C SER A 109 30.80 -1.16 -27.02
N THR A 110 30.15 -0.49 -26.14
CA THR A 110 29.31 -0.82 -25.02
C THR A 110 28.40 -2.03 -25.21
N PRO A 111 28.11 -2.83 -24.16
CA PRO A 111 27.23 -4.00 -24.26
C PRO A 111 25.79 -3.56 -24.41
N VAL A 112 25.20 -3.94 -25.52
CA VAL A 112 23.75 -3.97 -25.76
C VAL A 112 23.20 -5.21 -25.05
N ALA A 113 22.08 -5.04 -24.33
CA ALA A 113 21.34 -6.08 -23.67
C ALA A 113 21.04 -7.25 -24.63
N GLU A 114 21.35 -8.46 -24.18
CA GLU A 114 21.05 -9.70 -24.90
C GLU A 114 19.56 -9.84 -25.13
N THR A 115 19.20 -9.95 -26.39
CA THR A 115 17.86 -10.36 -26.86
C THR A 115 17.62 -11.84 -26.48
N PRO A 116 16.44 -12.22 -25.97
CA PRO A 116 16.10 -13.62 -25.73
C PRO A 116 16.09 -14.42 -27.05
N ALA A 117 16.59 -15.64 -26.96
CA ALA A 117 16.76 -16.61 -28.03
C ALA A 117 15.63 -16.63 -29.08
N GLU A 118 16.02 -16.51 -30.32
CA GLU A 118 15.18 -16.73 -31.49
C GLU A 118 14.61 -18.16 -31.47
N THR A 119 13.29 -18.26 -31.54
CA THR A 119 12.60 -19.49 -31.88
C THR A 119 13.05 -19.92 -33.28
N PRO A 120 13.39 -21.20 -33.55
CA PRO A 120 13.84 -21.60 -34.85
C PRO A 120 12.75 -21.36 -35.89
N VAL A 121 13.01 -20.42 -36.78
CA VAL A 121 12.29 -20.30 -38.03
C VAL A 121 12.62 -21.57 -38.81
N VAL A 122 11.62 -22.39 -39.05
CA VAL A 122 11.74 -23.50 -40.00
C VAL A 122 12.14 -22.91 -41.34
N SER A 123 13.40 -23.04 -41.69
CA SER A 123 13.91 -22.72 -43.03
C SER A 123 13.40 -23.76 -44.01
N GLY A 124 12.22 -23.46 -44.56
CA GLY A 124 11.69 -24.15 -45.71
C GLY A 124 11.38 -23.13 -46.78
N VAL A 125 12.03 -23.25 -47.93
CA VAL A 125 11.75 -22.60 -49.21
C VAL A 125 11.22 -21.18 -49.09
N ALA A 126 11.92 -20.21 -49.63
CA ALA A 126 11.46 -18.81 -49.70
C ALA A 126 10.06 -18.78 -50.33
N ASP A 127 9.04 -18.80 -49.48
CA ASP A 127 7.64 -18.64 -49.89
C ASP A 127 7.54 -17.26 -50.56
N ASP A 128 7.01 -17.23 -51.76
CA ASP A 128 6.65 -15.99 -52.47
C ASP A 128 5.88 -15.10 -51.50
N PRO A 129 6.29 -13.83 -51.31
CA PRO A 129 5.59 -12.90 -50.39
C PRO A 129 4.09 -12.77 -50.75
N ILE A 130 3.70 -13.06 -51.97
CA ILE A 130 2.31 -13.09 -52.42
C ILE A 130 1.82 -14.55 -52.45
N PRO A 131 0.89 -14.95 -51.54
CA PRO A 131 0.36 -16.29 -51.50
C PRO A 131 -0.41 -16.63 -52.78
N GLY A 132 -0.20 -17.83 -53.30
CA GLY A 132 -0.93 -18.36 -54.48
C GLY A 132 -2.44 -18.53 -54.22
N PRO A 133 -3.25 -18.81 -55.25
CA PRO A 133 -4.71 -18.92 -55.09
C PRO A 133 -5.13 -19.99 -54.08
N GLU A 134 -4.40 -21.11 -54.00
CA GLU A 134 -4.70 -22.22 -53.07
C GLU A 134 -4.39 -21.94 -51.61
N GLN A 135 -3.51 -20.97 -51.32
CA GLN A 135 -3.16 -20.53 -49.97
C GLN A 135 -4.16 -19.51 -49.42
N ARG A 136 -5.11 -19.03 -50.23
CA ARG A 136 -6.08 -18.00 -49.84
C ARG A 136 -7.41 -18.61 -49.42
N PRO A 137 -8.11 -18.02 -48.42
CA PRO A 137 -7.78 -16.79 -47.70
C PRO A 137 -6.69 -16.98 -46.65
N CYS A 138 -5.77 -16.03 -46.54
CA CYS A 138 -4.73 -16.06 -45.51
C CYS A 138 -4.29 -14.65 -45.08
N TRP A 139 -3.56 -14.62 -43.98
CA TRP A 139 -2.98 -13.42 -43.41
C TRP A 139 -1.45 -13.48 -43.49
N ARG A 140 -0.82 -12.37 -43.86
CA ARG A 140 0.63 -12.19 -43.76
C ARG A 140 0.96 -10.87 -43.10
N VAL A 141 2.05 -10.82 -42.33
CA VAL A 141 2.56 -9.62 -41.67
C VAL A 141 3.95 -9.35 -42.21
N PHE A 142 4.15 -8.16 -42.72
CA PHE A 142 5.46 -7.70 -43.19
C PHE A 142 5.94 -6.58 -42.27
N ASP A 143 7.12 -6.77 -41.69
CA ASP A 143 7.72 -5.79 -40.80
C ASP A 143 8.37 -4.63 -41.56
N ASP A 144 8.85 -4.91 -42.80
CA ASP A 144 9.48 -3.96 -43.69
C ASP A 144 8.85 -4.01 -45.09
N TRP A 145 9.28 -3.10 -45.97
CA TRP A 145 8.87 -3.08 -47.36
C TRP A 145 9.34 -4.33 -48.09
N VAL A 146 8.44 -4.96 -48.81
CA VAL A 146 8.71 -6.18 -49.57
C VAL A 146 8.58 -5.88 -51.04
N GLU A 147 9.62 -6.17 -51.82
CA GLU A 147 9.60 -6.06 -53.28
C GLU A 147 8.84 -7.26 -53.89
N ILE A 148 7.98 -6.94 -54.83
CA ILE A 148 7.18 -7.92 -55.54
C ILE A 148 7.19 -7.57 -57.05
N ASP A 149 6.83 -8.53 -57.93
CA ASP A 149 6.66 -8.26 -59.34
C ASP A 149 5.63 -7.15 -59.58
N GLY A 150 6.11 -6.00 -60.10
CA GLY A 150 5.26 -4.87 -60.42
C GLY A 150 5.05 -3.84 -59.31
N GLY A 151 5.80 -3.92 -58.17
CA GLY A 151 5.67 -2.93 -57.11
C GLY A 151 6.29 -3.30 -55.78
N LYS A 152 5.80 -2.67 -54.68
CA LYS A 152 6.22 -2.95 -53.31
C LYS A 152 5.01 -3.05 -52.39
N LEU A 153 5.02 -4.04 -51.52
CA LEU A 153 4.07 -4.14 -50.39
C LEU A 153 4.59 -3.29 -49.22
N ARG A 154 3.74 -2.42 -48.70
CA ARG A 154 4.06 -1.65 -47.49
C ARG A 154 4.08 -2.51 -46.25
N PRO A 155 4.88 -2.16 -45.25
CA PRO A 155 4.83 -2.87 -43.95
C PRO A 155 3.43 -2.89 -43.37
N GLY A 156 3.06 -3.99 -42.74
CA GLY A 156 1.77 -4.14 -42.10
C GLY A 156 1.13 -5.51 -42.21
N VAL A 157 -0.08 -5.60 -41.69
CA VAL A 157 -0.94 -6.77 -41.80
C VAL A 157 -1.68 -6.73 -43.14
N TRP A 158 -1.59 -7.80 -43.89
CA TRP A 158 -2.26 -7.98 -45.16
C TRP A 158 -3.22 -9.16 -45.12
N HIS A 159 -4.39 -8.96 -45.72
CA HIS A 159 -5.37 -10.02 -45.96
C HIS A 159 -5.42 -10.35 -47.45
N PHE A 160 -5.10 -11.57 -47.78
CA PHE A 160 -5.11 -12.09 -49.14
C PHE A 160 -6.34 -12.98 -49.32
N THR A 161 -7.20 -12.64 -50.29
CA THR A 161 -8.41 -13.39 -50.58
C THR A 161 -8.50 -13.65 -52.09
N ALA A 162 -9.40 -14.57 -52.50
CA ALA A 162 -9.73 -14.81 -53.89
C ALA A 162 -11.27 -14.77 -54.03
N LYS A 163 -11.75 -14.10 -55.06
CA LYS A 163 -13.17 -14.20 -55.46
C LYS A 163 -13.27 -15.15 -56.64
N PRO A 164 -14.24 -16.10 -56.64
CA PRO A 164 -14.46 -16.96 -57.76
C PRO A 164 -14.71 -16.18 -59.06
N GLY A 165 -14.09 -16.58 -60.14
CA GLY A 165 -14.37 -16.06 -61.50
C GLY A 165 -15.80 -16.41 -61.91
N LYS A 166 -16.30 -15.75 -62.92
CA LYS A 166 -17.61 -16.11 -63.56
C LYS A 166 -17.36 -17.13 -64.65
N GLY A 167 -17.94 -18.32 -64.48
CA GLY A 167 -17.74 -19.43 -65.47
C GLY A 167 -16.30 -19.95 -65.42
N ASP A 168 -15.63 -20.04 -66.58
CA ASP A 168 -14.24 -20.53 -66.69
C ASP A 168 -13.18 -19.44 -66.44
N GLU A 169 -13.56 -18.24 -65.96
CA GLU A 169 -12.59 -17.21 -65.61
C GLU A 169 -11.78 -17.58 -64.35
N PRO A 170 -10.46 -17.26 -64.32
CA PRO A 170 -9.65 -17.50 -63.17
C PRO A 170 -10.12 -16.65 -61.98
N PRO A 171 -9.89 -17.10 -60.72
CA PRO A 171 -10.29 -16.36 -59.56
C PRO A 171 -9.59 -14.99 -59.47
N MET A 172 -10.34 -13.96 -59.16
CA MET A 172 -9.81 -12.63 -58.92
C MET A 172 -9.09 -12.58 -57.58
N LEU A 173 -7.78 -12.36 -57.57
CA LEU A 173 -6.94 -12.25 -56.40
C LEU A 173 -7.04 -10.87 -55.78
N ILE A 174 -7.38 -10.76 -54.51
CA ILE A 174 -7.53 -9.48 -53.79
C ILE A 174 -6.50 -9.44 -52.68
N GLN A 175 -5.86 -8.29 -52.54
CA GLN A 175 -4.88 -7.96 -51.52
C GLN A 175 -5.39 -6.72 -50.77
N THR A 176 -5.56 -6.84 -49.45
CA THR A 176 -6.05 -5.71 -48.64
C THR A 176 -5.09 -5.46 -47.51
N TRP A 177 -4.49 -4.26 -47.50
CA TRP A 177 -3.73 -3.82 -46.32
C TRP A 177 -4.69 -3.44 -45.21
N VAL A 178 -4.39 -3.83 -43.95
CA VAL A 178 -5.29 -3.69 -42.81
C VAL A 178 -4.77 -2.66 -41.81
N CYS A 179 -3.52 -2.80 -41.40
CA CYS A 179 -2.90 -1.90 -40.41
C CYS A 179 -1.37 -2.00 -40.47
N SER A 180 -0.68 -1.10 -39.72
CA SER A 180 0.76 -1.19 -39.47
C SER A 180 1.16 -2.56 -38.92
N PRO A 181 2.47 -2.93 -38.92
CA PRO A 181 2.91 -4.23 -38.42
C PRO A 181 2.39 -4.53 -37.03
N LEU A 182 1.68 -5.65 -36.89
CA LEU A 182 1.05 -6.10 -35.66
C LEU A 182 1.05 -7.64 -35.62
N HIS A 183 1.76 -8.20 -34.64
CA HIS A 183 1.87 -9.63 -34.41
C HIS A 183 1.07 -10.05 -33.17
N VAL A 184 0.50 -11.22 -33.18
CA VAL A 184 -0.14 -11.86 -32.03
C VAL A 184 0.80 -12.95 -31.51
N GLU A 185 1.53 -12.65 -30.44
CA GLU A 185 2.63 -13.49 -29.94
C GLU A 185 2.19 -14.58 -28.96
N ALA A 186 1.15 -14.30 -28.13
CA ALA A 186 0.65 -15.26 -27.15
C ALA A 186 -0.85 -15.12 -26.90
N ILE A 187 -1.45 -16.19 -26.42
CA ILE A 187 -2.75 -16.17 -25.75
C ILE A 187 -2.48 -15.95 -24.26
N VAL A 188 -3.18 -15.00 -23.66
CA VAL A 188 -3.06 -14.70 -22.23
C VAL A 188 -4.38 -14.98 -21.51
N ALA A 189 -4.29 -15.47 -20.26
CA ALA A 189 -5.43 -15.67 -19.37
C ALA A 189 -4.95 -15.54 -17.92
N ASP A 190 -5.85 -15.22 -16.99
CA ASP A 190 -5.51 -15.25 -15.57
C ASP A 190 -5.42 -16.70 -15.04
N THR A 191 -4.96 -16.86 -13.81
CA THR A 191 -4.81 -18.18 -13.16
C THR A 191 -6.12 -18.93 -12.95
N GLY A 192 -7.26 -18.29 -13.15
CA GLY A 192 -8.61 -18.87 -13.05
C GLY A 192 -9.26 -19.14 -14.41
N ASP A 193 -8.49 -19.21 -15.50
CA ASP A 193 -8.96 -19.33 -16.88
C ASP A 193 -10.01 -18.29 -17.26
N ARG A 194 -9.77 -17.04 -16.85
CA ARG A 194 -10.61 -15.88 -17.16
C ARG A 194 -9.76 -14.76 -17.74
N ASN A 195 -10.41 -13.64 -18.06
CA ASN A 195 -9.73 -12.45 -18.59
C ASN A 195 -8.84 -12.75 -19.81
N PHE A 196 -9.33 -13.62 -20.70
CA PHE A 196 -8.60 -13.96 -21.93
C PHE A 196 -8.22 -12.73 -22.72
N GLY A 197 -7.00 -12.75 -23.27
CA GLY A 197 -6.42 -11.69 -24.07
C GLY A 197 -5.48 -12.22 -25.15
N ARG A 198 -4.86 -11.28 -25.85
CA ARG A 198 -3.78 -11.50 -26.82
C ARG A 198 -2.61 -10.63 -26.46
N LEU A 199 -1.40 -11.20 -26.40
CA LEU A 199 -0.18 -10.40 -26.36
C LEU A 199 0.11 -9.93 -27.78
N LEU A 200 0.03 -8.62 -28.00
CA LEU A 200 0.30 -7.98 -29.26
C LEU A 200 1.69 -7.36 -29.25
N ARG A 201 2.45 -7.54 -30.34
CA ARG A 201 3.64 -6.76 -30.64
C ARG A 201 3.33 -5.87 -31.86
N LEU A 202 3.36 -4.58 -31.66
CA LEU A 202 2.95 -3.58 -32.65
C LEU A 202 4.07 -2.56 -32.92
N ARG A 203 4.13 -2.08 -34.16
CA ARG A 203 5.08 -1.04 -34.56
C ARG A 203 4.34 0.27 -34.82
N ASN A 204 4.74 1.33 -34.12
CA ASN A 204 4.13 2.65 -34.30
C ASN A 204 4.71 3.41 -35.49
N THR A 205 4.11 4.57 -35.83
CA THR A 205 4.55 5.46 -36.91
C THR A 205 5.97 6.02 -36.75
N HIS A 206 6.53 6.01 -35.51
CA HIS A 206 7.94 6.35 -35.26
C HIS A 206 8.89 5.15 -35.45
N GLY A 207 8.40 4.01 -35.96
CA GLY A 207 9.20 2.81 -36.15
C GLY A 207 9.54 2.04 -34.88
N ARG A 208 8.98 2.40 -33.72
CA ARG A 208 9.25 1.77 -32.42
C ARG A 208 8.31 0.60 -32.19
N TRP A 209 8.87 -0.52 -31.75
CA TRP A 209 8.11 -1.67 -31.32
C TRP A 209 7.59 -1.50 -29.89
N ARG A 210 6.37 -1.94 -29.65
CA ARG A 210 5.73 -2.00 -28.34
C ARG A 210 4.98 -3.32 -28.17
N THR A 211 4.85 -3.78 -26.95
CA THR A 211 4.01 -4.91 -26.59
C THR A 211 2.81 -4.45 -25.75
N TRP A 212 1.67 -5.10 -25.98
CA TRP A 212 0.44 -4.83 -25.23
C TRP A 212 -0.38 -6.10 -25.08
N ALA A 213 -0.71 -6.50 -23.83
CA ALA A 213 -1.64 -7.58 -23.57
C ALA A 213 -3.08 -7.03 -23.66
N MET A 214 -3.67 -7.18 -24.83
CA MET A 214 -5.01 -6.69 -25.17
C MET A 214 -6.09 -7.62 -24.58
N PRO A 215 -7.06 -7.13 -23.80
CA PRO A 215 -8.20 -7.92 -23.37
C PRO A 215 -9.11 -8.31 -24.56
N MET A 216 -9.44 -9.60 -24.72
CA MET A 216 -10.31 -10.08 -25.81
C MET A 216 -11.72 -9.44 -25.80
N ARG A 217 -12.21 -9.00 -24.66
CA ARG A 217 -13.49 -8.29 -24.56
C ARG A 217 -13.56 -7.00 -25.39
N MET A 218 -12.40 -6.39 -25.70
CA MET A 218 -12.35 -5.20 -26.56
C MET A 218 -12.72 -5.48 -28.01
N LEU A 219 -12.78 -6.77 -28.40
CA LEU A 219 -13.30 -7.20 -29.70
C LEU A 219 -14.84 -7.33 -29.70
N ALA A 220 -15.50 -7.11 -28.55
CA ALA A 220 -16.97 -7.15 -28.51
C ALA A 220 -17.57 -5.99 -29.32
N GLY A 221 -18.70 -6.24 -29.96
CA GLY A 221 -19.36 -5.27 -30.80
C GLY A 221 -18.56 -4.93 -32.06
N ARG A 222 -18.37 -3.64 -32.35
CA ARG A 222 -17.64 -3.17 -33.53
C ARG A 222 -16.14 -3.01 -33.32
N GLY A 223 -15.60 -3.26 -32.12
CA GLY A 223 -14.18 -3.10 -31.78
C GLY A 223 -13.70 -1.63 -31.82
N ASP A 224 -14.61 -0.67 -31.58
CA ASP A 224 -14.26 0.77 -31.59
C ASP A 224 -13.24 1.11 -30.48
N GLU A 225 -13.40 0.53 -29.30
CA GLU A 225 -12.51 0.70 -28.18
C GLU A 225 -11.08 0.20 -28.50
N LEU A 226 -10.95 -0.99 -29.07
CA LEU A 226 -9.67 -1.54 -29.52
C LEU A 226 -8.99 -0.63 -30.54
N ARG A 227 -9.75 -0.17 -31.54
CA ARG A 227 -9.18 0.73 -32.57
C ARG A 227 -8.74 2.04 -31.98
N GLY A 228 -9.49 2.60 -31.04
CA GLY A 228 -9.10 3.82 -30.32
C GLY A 228 -7.73 3.68 -29.67
N VAL A 229 -7.51 2.62 -28.89
CA VAL A 229 -6.23 2.37 -28.22
C VAL A 229 -5.08 2.14 -29.22
N LEU A 230 -5.32 1.39 -30.31
CA LEU A 230 -4.28 1.17 -31.32
C LEU A 230 -3.90 2.45 -32.07
N LEU A 231 -4.87 3.30 -32.42
CA LEU A 231 -4.62 4.60 -33.06
C LEU A 231 -3.84 5.53 -32.12
N ASP A 232 -4.21 5.58 -30.84
CA ASP A 232 -3.50 6.34 -29.80
C ASP A 232 -2.05 5.83 -29.61
N SER A 233 -1.85 4.52 -29.78
CA SER A 233 -0.51 3.90 -29.77
C SER A 233 0.31 4.16 -31.03
N GLY A 234 -0.23 4.88 -32.02
CA GLY A 234 0.42 5.23 -33.28
C GLY A 234 0.39 4.10 -34.34
N VAL A 235 -0.57 3.19 -34.27
CA VAL A 235 -0.83 2.19 -35.32
C VAL A 235 -1.72 2.83 -36.40
N GLU A 236 -1.31 2.76 -37.65
CA GLU A 236 -2.16 3.15 -38.77
C GLU A 236 -3.12 2.01 -39.11
N ILE A 237 -4.40 2.33 -39.31
CA ILE A 237 -5.45 1.36 -39.66
C ILE A 237 -6.17 1.84 -40.93
N ASP A 238 -6.34 0.96 -41.91
CA ASP A 238 -7.17 1.28 -43.10
C ASP A 238 -8.65 1.42 -42.65
N PRO A 239 -9.29 2.56 -42.88
CA PRO A 239 -10.70 2.75 -42.55
C PRO A 239 -11.63 1.73 -43.21
N ARG A 240 -11.24 1.19 -44.39
CA ARG A 240 -11.99 0.16 -45.12
C ARG A 240 -11.71 -1.25 -44.60
N GLY A 241 -10.54 -1.46 -43.96
CA GLY A 241 -10.12 -2.71 -43.35
C GLY A 241 -10.46 -2.90 -41.88
N ARG A 242 -11.24 -1.96 -41.28
CA ARG A 242 -11.51 -1.96 -39.83
C ARG A 242 -12.10 -3.25 -39.27
N ASP A 243 -12.99 -3.91 -40.01
CA ASP A 243 -13.61 -5.15 -39.58
C ASP A 243 -12.64 -6.36 -39.78
N LEU A 244 -11.70 -6.22 -40.73
CA LEU A 244 -10.63 -7.20 -40.96
C LEU A 244 -9.63 -7.24 -39.82
N LEU A 245 -9.36 -6.13 -39.13
CA LEU A 245 -8.48 -6.10 -37.96
C LEU A 245 -9.01 -7.00 -36.84
N SER A 246 -10.29 -6.88 -36.52
CA SER A 246 -10.93 -7.73 -35.50
C SER A 246 -10.92 -9.21 -35.90
N THR A 247 -11.16 -9.48 -37.18
CA THR A 247 -11.11 -10.83 -37.73
C THR A 247 -9.68 -11.39 -37.68
N TYR A 248 -8.67 -10.62 -38.04
CA TYR A 248 -7.26 -10.97 -37.92
C TYR A 248 -6.90 -11.39 -36.52
N LEU A 249 -7.19 -10.55 -35.52
CA LEU A 249 -6.82 -10.81 -34.11
C LEU A 249 -7.51 -12.07 -33.53
N GLN A 250 -8.75 -12.36 -33.97
CA GLN A 250 -9.46 -13.54 -33.55
C GLN A 250 -8.95 -14.83 -34.27
N ALA A 251 -8.53 -14.69 -35.51
CA ALA A 251 -8.04 -15.82 -36.32
C ALA A 251 -6.63 -16.29 -35.93
N GLN A 252 -5.88 -15.48 -35.15
CA GLN A 252 -4.54 -15.87 -34.72
C GLN A 252 -4.59 -16.82 -33.53
N HIS A 253 -3.93 -17.96 -33.63
CA HIS A 253 -3.86 -19.00 -32.61
C HIS A 253 -2.41 -19.36 -32.26
N PRO A 254 -1.64 -18.43 -31.64
CA PRO A 254 -0.27 -18.72 -31.24
C PRO A 254 -0.24 -19.88 -30.23
N THR A 255 0.82 -20.66 -30.24
CA THR A 255 1.01 -21.78 -29.31
C THR A 255 1.42 -21.31 -27.93
N ARG A 256 2.11 -20.16 -27.85
CA ARG A 256 2.56 -19.58 -26.59
C ARG A 256 1.38 -19.20 -25.70
N ARG A 257 1.47 -19.59 -24.43
CA ARG A 257 0.50 -19.24 -23.39
C ARG A 257 1.22 -18.45 -22.30
N MET A 258 0.56 -17.41 -21.78
CA MET A 258 1.09 -16.60 -20.68
C MET A 258 -0.01 -16.33 -19.66
N THR A 259 0.39 -16.14 -18.40
CA THR A 259 -0.51 -15.70 -17.34
C THR A 259 -0.66 -14.19 -17.40
N CYS A 260 -1.90 -13.68 -17.43
CA CYS A 260 -2.13 -12.25 -17.32
C CYS A 260 -2.44 -11.83 -15.88
N ALA A 261 -1.87 -10.71 -15.49
CA ALA A 261 -2.25 -9.95 -14.32
C ALA A 261 -3.08 -8.73 -14.73
N THR A 262 -4.25 -8.57 -14.15
CA THR A 262 -5.11 -7.38 -14.37
C THR A 262 -4.90 -6.29 -13.33
N GLN A 263 -3.92 -6.49 -12.45
CA GLN A 263 -3.52 -5.58 -11.39
C GLN A 263 -2.01 -5.67 -11.18
N THR A 264 -1.36 -4.56 -10.84
CA THR A 264 0.05 -4.53 -10.44
C THR A 264 0.26 -5.27 -9.12
N GLY A 265 1.52 -5.59 -8.80
CA GLY A 265 1.89 -6.22 -7.55
C GLY A 265 2.27 -7.70 -7.68
N TRP A 266 2.19 -8.45 -6.59
CA TRP A 266 2.62 -9.83 -6.54
C TRP A 266 1.67 -10.78 -7.27
N HIS A 267 2.23 -11.57 -8.16
CA HIS A 267 1.59 -12.72 -8.81
C HIS A 267 2.52 -13.93 -8.63
N GLY A 268 2.20 -14.77 -7.66
CA GLY A 268 3.12 -15.82 -7.22
C GLY A 268 4.42 -15.23 -6.68
N ASP A 269 5.56 -15.68 -7.20
CA ASP A 269 6.90 -15.19 -6.84
C ASP A 269 7.39 -14.02 -7.70
N SER A 270 6.62 -13.60 -8.70
CA SER A 270 6.94 -12.48 -9.59
C SER A 270 6.15 -11.23 -9.23
N PHE A 271 6.74 -10.07 -9.48
CA PHE A 271 6.08 -8.77 -9.30
C PHE A 271 5.76 -8.16 -10.66
N VAL A 272 4.49 -7.85 -10.88
CA VAL A 272 4.00 -7.32 -12.14
C VAL A 272 3.87 -5.81 -12.07
N LEU A 273 4.59 -5.11 -12.95
CA LEU A 273 4.42 -3.70 -13.25
C LEU A 273 3.75 -3.55 -14.62
N PRO A 274 3.22 -2.36 -14.97
CA PRO A 274 2.50 -2.19 -16.24
C PRO A 274 3.33 -2.49 -17.49
N ASP A 275 4.65 -2.31 -17.43
CA ASP A 275 5.57 -2.45 -18.56
C ASP A 275 6.58 -3.58 -18.43
N VAL A 276 6.72 -4.17 -17.24
CA VAL A 276 7.70 -5.23 -16.98
C VAL A 276 7.22 -6.15 -15.87
N VAL A 277 7.58 -7.41 -15.95
CA VAL A 277 7.43 -8.39 -14.86
C VAL A 277 8.82 -8.72 -14.32
N ILE A 278 8.98 -8.70 -13.00
CA ILE A 278 10.26 -8.90 -12.31
C ILE A 278 10.17 -10.13 -11.42
N GLY A 279 11.16 -11.02 -11.53
CA GLY A 279 11.30 -12.21 -10.70
C GLY A 279 11.17 -13.52 -11.44
N PRO A 280 11.13 -14.65 -10.72
CA PRO A 280 10.96 -15.99 -11.30
C PRO A 280 9.66 -16.09 -12.09
N GLY A 281 9.69 -16.63 -13.31
CA GLY A 281 8.49 -16.75 -14.18
C GLY A 281 8.08 -15.45 -14.89
N ALA A 282 8.95 -14.44 -14.91
CA ALA A 282 8.70 -13.18 -15.63
C ALA A 282 8.43 -13.39 -17.13
N SER A 283 9.01 -14.44 -17.76
CA SER A 283 8.77 -14.80 -19.16
C SER A 283 7.34 -15.28 -19.44
N ASP A 284 6.63 -15.73 -18.40
CA ASP A 284 5.34 -16.42 -18.53
C ASP A 284 4.18 -15.57 -17.98
N ALA A 285 4.45 -14.34 -17.58
CA ALA A 285 3.46 -13.41 -17.05
C ALA A 285 3.50 -12.07 -17.79
N VAL A 286 2.34 -11.37 -17.85
CA VAL A 286 2.22 -10.06 -18.46
C VAL A 286 1.11 -9.26 -17.80
N PHE A 287 1.29 -7.94 -17.73
CA PHE A 287 0.21 -7.04 -17.30
C PHE A 287 -0.79 -6.83 -18.45
N GLN A 288 -2.07 -7.08 -18.16
CA GLN A 288 -3.16 -6.88 -19.11
C GLN A 288 -4.01 -5.68 -18.70
N SER A 289 -4.11 -4.67 -19.56
CA SER A 289 -4.90 -3.46 -19.34
C SER A 289 -5.75 -3.10 -20.56
N GLU A 290 -6.74 -2.24 -20.36
CA GLU A 290 -7.53 -1.63 -21.43
C GLU A 290 -6.75 -0.54 -22.19
N GLU A 291 -5.68 -0.02 -21.59
CA GLU A 291 -4.80 0.99 -22.17
C GLU A 291 -3.44 0.40 -22.50
N SER A 292 -2.84 0.86 -23.60
CA SER A 292 -1.50 0.44 -23.97
C SER A 292 -0.45 1.36 -23.34
N GLY A 293 0.02 0.99 -22.15
CA GLY A 293 1.07 1.70 -21.42
C GLY A 293 0.55 2.42 -20.18
N SER A 294 1.46 2.75 -19.29
CA SER A 294 1.20 3.50 -18.07
C SER A 294 2.36 4.45 -17.85
N ALA A 295 2.07 5.75 -17.88
CA ALA A 295 3.07 6.80 -17.67
C ALA A 295 3.53 6.87 -16.20
N GLU A 296 2.73 6.35 -15.28
CA GLU A 296 3.00 6.42 -13.84
C GLU A 296 4.31 5.73 -13.47
N TYR A 297 4.55 4.51 -13.99
CA TYR A 297 5.75 3.72 -13.70
C TYR A 297 6.92 4.00 -14.66
N ALA A 298 6.93 5.19 -15.27
CA ALA A 298 8.00 5.59 -16.17
C ALA A 298 9.38 5.61 -15.48
N VAL A 299 10.42 5.38 -16.27
CA VAL A 299 11.82 5.34 -15.81
C VAL A 299 12.62 6.40 -16.56
N ALA A 300 13.43 7.16 -15.84
CA ALA A 300 14.37 8.10 -16.43
C ALA A 300 15.64 8.28 -15.59
N GLY A 301 16.69 8.77 -16.23
CA GLY A 301 18.00 8.99 -15.61
C GLY A 301 18.73 7.68 -15.33
N SER A 302 19.24 7.53 -14.10
CA SER A 302 19.99 6.35 -13.69
C SER A 302 19.83 6.07 -12.19
N LEU A 303 20.00 4.81 -11.78
CA LEU A 303 20.04 4.41 -10.37
C LEU A 303 21.14 5.15 -9.60
N ARG A 304 22.33 5.30 -10.19
CA ARG A 304 23.43 6.04 -9.58
C ARG A 304 23.06 7.49 -9.32
N GLY A 305 22.46 8.19 -10.31
CA GLY A 305 22.02 9.57 -10.14
C GLY A 305 20.92 9.69 -9.09
N TRP A 306 19.99 8.75 -9.03
CA TRP A 306 18.97 8.68 -7.99
C TRP A 306 19.59 8.52 -6.60
N ARG A 307 20.56 7.60 -6.45
CA ARG A 307 21.26 7.38 -5.19
C ARG A 307 22.02 8.63 -4.73
N GLU A 308 22.89 9.20 -5.59
CA GLU A 308 23.76 10.31 -5.23
C GLU A 308 22.98 11.62 -4.99
N ARG A 309 21.91 11.89 -5.77
CA ARG A 309 21.21 13.18 -5.74
C ARG A 309 19.91 13.18 -4.93
N ILE A 310 19.36 12.00 -4.58
CA ILE A 310 18.12 11.89 -3.83
C ILE A 310 18.34 11.09 -2.55
N ALA A 311 18.74 9.82 -2.64
CA ALA A 311 18.83 8.96 -1.48
C ALA A 311 19.88 9.42 -0.47
N GLU A 312 21.07 9.82 -0.92
CA GLU A 312 22.13 10.32 -0.03
C GLU A 312 21.77 11.63 0.68
N MET A 313 20.86 12.44 0.11
CA MET A 313 20.34 13.64 0.79
C MET A 313 19.49 13.31 2.01
N ALA A 314 18.99 12.08 2.11
CA ALA A 314 18.23 11.62 3.28
C ALA A 314 19.11 11.34 4.52
N VAL A 315 20.42 11.14 4.36
CA VAL A 315 21.32 10.92 5.49
C VAL A 315 21.26 12.13 6.44
N ARG A 316 20.93 11.88 7.73
CA ARG A 316 20.64 12.88 8.77
C ARG A 316 19.37 13.71 8.54
N ASN A 317 18.51 13.33 7.59
CA ASN A 317 17.20 13.94 7.35
C ASN A 317 16.09 12.89 7.58
N PRO A 318 15.71 12.62 8.83
CA PRO A 318 14.87 11.46 9.19
C PRO A 318 13.49 11.47 8.51
N ILE A 319 12.91 12.64 8.23
CA ILE A 319 11.62 12.72 7.51
C ILE A 319 11.78 12.25 6.06
N LEU A 320 12.86 12.62 5.39
CA LEU A 320 13.14 12.16 4.02
C LEU A 320 13.49 10.66 4.00
N THR A 321 14.32 10.20 4.96
CA THR A 321 14.62 8.78 5.13
C THR A 321 13.36 7.97 5.35
N LEU A 322 12.44 8.44 6.21
CA LEU A 322 11.13 7.80 6.43
C LEU A 322 10.30 7.74 5.14
N ALA A 323 10.17 8.85 4.41
CA ALA A 323 9.38 8.92 3.19
C ALA A 323 9.87 7.92 2.12
N LEU A 324 11.20 7.82 1.94
CA LEU A 324 11.83 6.84 1.05
C LEU A 324 11.65 5.40 1.57
N SER A 325 11.76 5.17 2.87
CA SER A 325 11.52 3.85 3.49
C SER A 325 10.07 3.39 3.30
N VAL A 326 9.10 4.29 3.43
CA VAL A 326 7.69 4.00 3.12
C VAL A 326 7.51 3.62 1.65
N ALA A 327 8.26 4.25 0.73
CA ALA A 327 8.18 3.90 -0.68
C ALA A 327 8.64 2.47 -0.97
N PHE A 328 9.63 1.95 -0.27
CA PHE A 328 10.08 0.56 -0.39
C PHE A 328 9.19 -0.44 0.37
N ALA A 329 8.32 0.02 1.28
CA ALA A 329 7.49 -0.87 2.07
C ALA A 329 6.32 -1.50 1.30
N GLY A 330 5.90 -0.92 0.18
CA GLY A 330 4.78 -1.43 -0.63
C GLY A 330 4.87 -2.93 -0.95
N PRO A 331 5.94 -3.42 -1.59
CA PRO A 331 6.11 -4.84 -1.89
C PRO A 331 6.14 -5.75 -0.66
N LEU A 332 6.64 -5.26 0.48
CA LEU A 332 6.67 -6.03 1.73
C LEU A 332 5.29 -6.24 2.32
N LEU A 333 4.32 -5.35 2.08
CA LEU A 333 2.92 -5.55 2.51
C LEU A 333 2.36 -6.86 1.96
N GLY A 334 2.65 -7.17 0.69
CA GLY A 334 2.24 -8.42 0.06
C GLY A 334 2.94 -9.64 0.62
N LYS A 335 4.25 -9.59 0.80
CA LYS A 335 5.05 -10.70 1.34
C LYS A 335 4.72 -11.02 2.80
N LEU A 336 4.38 -10.01 3.58
CA LEU A 336 4.04 -10.12 5.00
C LEU A 336 2.53 -10.27 5.26
N HIS A 337 1.71 -10.28 4.22
CA HIS A 337 0.24 -10.34 4.33
C HIS A 337 -0.35 -9.30 5.28
N THR A 338 0.23 -8.07 5.30
CA THR A 338 -0.20 -6.99 6.19
C THR A 338 -1.13 -6.01 5.47
N GLU A 339 -1.94 -5.28 6.26
CA GLU A 339 -2.83 -4.24 5.74
C GLU A 339 -2.05 -3.02 5.22
N GLY A 340 -2.58 -2.36 4.21
CA GLY A 340 -2.09 -1.08 3.71
C GLY A 340 -2.14 0.04 4.76
N GLY A 341 -1.48 1.15 4.47
CA GLY A 341 -1.42 2.34 5.29
C GLY A 341 -0.08 3.04 5.19
N GLY A 342 0.09 4.15 5.92
CA GLY A 342 1.29 4.95 5.71
C GLY A 342 1.44 6.10 6.67
N VAL A 343 2.09 7.16 6.18
CA VAL A 343 2.33 8.39 6.91
C VAL A 343 1.65 9.58 6.24
N HIS A 344 1.20 10.51 7.04
CA HIS A 344 0.73 11.83 6.62
C HIS A 344 1.69 12.87 7.18
N LEU A 345 2.42 13.57 6.31
CA LEU A 345 3.37 14.59 6.68
C LEU A 345 2.63 15.91 6.94
N VAL A 346 2.65 16.37 8.20
CA VAL A 346 1.89 17.53 8.67
C VAL A 346 2.83 18.68 9.01
N GLY A 347 2.53 19.88 8.55
CA GLY A 347 3.29 21.08 8.88
C GLY A 347 2.87 22.27 8.04
N ASP A 348 3.40 23.44 8.35
CA ASP A 348 3.12 24.67 7.64
C ASP A 348 3.49 24.61 6.15
N SER A 349 2.99 25.57 5.38
CA SER A 349 3.33 25.70 3.97
C SER A 349 4.85 25.89 3.78
N SER A 350 5.37 25.37 2.65
CA SER A 350 6.78 25.51 2.27
C SER A 350 7.81 24.84 3.20
N THR A 351 7.40 23.87 4.03
CA THR A 351 8.30 23.12 4.91
C THR A 351 9.01 21.92 4.25
N GLY A 352 8.77 21.63 2.97
CA GLY A 352 9.42 20.51 2.27
C GLY A 352 8.60 19.21 2.22
N LYS A 353 7.35 19.19 2.68
CA LYS A 353 6.45 18.01 2.67
C LYS A 353 6.29 17.41 1.27
N THR A 354 5.90 18.25 0.31
CA THR A 354 5.75 17.84 -1.11
C THR A 354 7.07 17.36 -1.70
N THR A 355 8.21 17.94 -1.30
CA THR A 355 9.54 17.47 -1.73
C THR A 355 9.83 16.05 -1.21
N CYS A 356 9.48 15.74 0.04
CA CYS A 356 9.58 14.37 0.57
C CYS A 356 8.65 13.40 -0.16
N ALA A 357 7.42 13.84 -0.51
CA ALA A 357 6.49 13.05 -1.31
C ALA A 357 7.01 12.80 -2.74
N ASP A 358 7.64 13.81 -3.37
CA ASP A 358 8.29 13.68 -4.67
C ASP A 358 9.50 12.74 -4.62
N ALA A 359 10.29 12.76 -3.55
CA ALA A 359 11.36 11.80 -3.35
C ALA A 359 10.80 10.37 -3.22
N ALA A 360 9.74 10.18 -2.45
CA ALA A 360 9.10 8.87 -2.27
C ALA A 360 8.56 8.31 -3.60
N ARG A 361 7.86 9.11 -4.43
CA ARG A 361 7.37 8.65 -5.74
C ARG A 361 8.50 8.30 -6.69
N SER A 362 9.65 9.03 -6.62
CA SER A 362 10.78 8.82 -7.55
C SER A 362 11.39 7.42 -7.46
N VAL A 363 11.14 6.70 -6.38
CA VAL A 363 11.51 5.28 -6.25
C VAL A 363 10.86 4.46 -7.37
N TRP A 364 9.59 4.75 -7.71
CA TRP A 364 8.76 3.95 -8.61
C TRP A 364 8.48 4.59 -9.95
N GLY A 365 8.44 5.94 -10.03
CA GLY A 365 8.07 6.60 -11.25
C GLY A 365 8.27 8.11 -11.26
N GLY A 366 7.92 8.72 -12.39
CA GLY A 366 8.08 10.12 -12.68
C GLY A 366 7.02 11.04 -12.04
N PRO A 367 6.94 12.31 -12.48
CA PRO A 367 5.97 13.28 -11.96
C PRO A 367 4.51 12.78 -12.01
N GLU A 368 4.14 12.01 -13.04
CA GLU A 368 2.79 11.46 -13.23
C GLU A 368 2.39 10.39 -12.20
N TYR A 369 3.35 9.91 -11.41
CA TYR A 369 3.08 8.94 -10.34
C TYR A 369 2.31 9.55 -9.17
N ARG A 370 2.55 10.83 -8.85
CA ARG A 370 1.90 11.53 -7.74
C ARG A 370 0.44 11.84 -8.06
N ARG A 371 -0.43 11.67 -7.07
CA ARG A 371 -1.85 12.03 -7.12
C ARG A 371 -2.14 13.15 -6.14
N SER A 372 -3.14 13.99 -6.45
CA SER A 372 -3.70 14.96 -5.52
C SER A 372 -4.87 14.33 -4.74
N TRP A 373 -5.10 14.79 -3.53
CA TRP A 373 -6.33 14.52 -2.79
C TRP A 373 -7.59 15.09 -3.49
N ARG A 374 -7.42 15.98 -4.48
CA ARG A 374 -8.51 16.52 -5.32
C ARG A 374 -9.05 15.48 -6.28
N ALA A 375 -9.61 14.42 -5.71
CA ALA A 375 -10.21 13.33 -6.47
C ALA A 375 -11.41 12.77 -5.72
N THR A 376 -12.38 12.22 -6.44
CA THR A 376 -13.49 11.52 -5.82
C THR A 376 -13.00 10.24 -5.13
N ALA A 377 -13.73 9.77 -4.10
CA ALA A 377 -13.42 8.50 -3.45
C ALA A 377 -13.27 7.33 -4.45
N ASN A 378 -14.06 7.31 -5.52
CA ASN A 378 -13.97 6.32 -6.59
C ASN A 378 -12.69 6.43 -7.42
N GLY A 379 -12.23 7.66 -7.69
CA GLY A 379 -10.98 7.93 -8.40
C GLY A 379 -9.77 7.45 -7.58
N ILE A 380 -9.79 7.71 -6.27
CA ILE A 380 -8.74 7.25 -5.36
C ILE A 380 -8.74 5.71 -5.22
N GLU A 381 -9.91 5.04 -5.19
CA GLU A 381 -9.98 3.56 -5.24
C GLU A 381 -9.38 2.99 -6.53
N ALA A 382 -9.60 3.65 -7.68
CA ALA A 382 -9.01 3.25 -8.95
C ALA A 382 -7.48 3.42 -8.93
N ALA A 383 -6.99 4.56 -8.44
CA ALA A 383 -5.57 4.81 -8.26
C ALA A 383 -4.93 3.78 -7.33
N ALA A 384 -5.52 3.51 -6.16
CA ALA A 384 -5.02 2.51 -5.22
C ALA A 384 -4.91 1.11 -5.85
N SER A 385 -5.84 0.75 -6.74
CA SER A 385 -5.77 -0.52 -7.48
C SER A 385 -4.59 -0.57 -8.46
N LEU A 386 -4.22 0.58 -9.08
CA LEU A 386 -3.07 0.69 -9.97
C LEU A 386 -1.73 0.61 -9.20
N PHE A 387 -1.72 1.08 -7.95
CA PHE A 387 -0.52 1.08 -7.09
C PHE A 387 -0.52 -0.08 -6.07
N ASN A 388 -1.22 -1.19 -6.37
CA ASN A 388 -1.26 -2.35 -5.49
C ASN A 388 0.14 -2.91 -5.23
N ASP A 389 0.39 -3.30 -3.98
CA ASP A 389 1.68 -3.77 -3.46
C ASP A 389 2.85 -2.78 -3.74
N SER A 390 2.53 -1.48 -3.91
CA SER A 390 3.46 -0.40 -4.15
C SER A 390 3.13 0.79 -3.24
N ILE A 391 3.57 2.00 -3.59
CA ILE A 391 3.25 3.21 -2.85
C ILE A 391 2.15 4.02 -3.55
N LEU A 392 1.25 4.59 -2.78
CA LEU A 392 0.34 5.64 -3.23
C LEU A 392 0.77 6.98 -2.60
N VAL A 393 1.11 7.96 -3.43
CA VAL A 393 1.50 9.30 -3.00
C VAL A 393 0.35 10.26 -3.26
N LEU A 394 -0.16 10.87 -2.16
CA LEU A 394 -1.29 11.80 -2.17
C LEU A 394 -0.85 13.16 -1.64
N ASP A 395 -0.83 14.16 -2.49
CA ASP A 395 -0.40 15.51 -2.15
C ASP A 395 -1.59 16.40 -1.77
N GLU A 396 -1.44 17.20 -0.75
CA GLU A 396 -2.29 18.26 -0.22
C GLU A 396 -3.72 17.84 0.16
N ILE A 397 -3.88 17.34 1.39
CA ILE A 397 -5.16 16.85 1.92
C ILE A 397 -6.25 17.95 1.97
N SER A 398 -5.88 19.22 2.06
CA SER A 398 -6.82 20.35 2.09
C SER A 398 -7.60 20.54 0.78
N GLU A 399 -7.15 19.94 -0.33
CA GLU A 399 -7.87 19.93 -1.60
C GLU A 399 -9.05 18.92 -1.65
N CYS A 400 -9.14 18.02 -0.66
CA CYS A 400 -10.25 17.06 -0.53
C CYS A 400 -11.44 17.68 0.20
N ASP A 401 -12.66 17.29 -0.17
CA ASP A 401 -13.83 17.61 0.67
C ASP A 401 -13.66 16.97 2.05
N PRO A 402 -13.63 17.78 3.14
CA PRO A 402 -13.40 17.28 4.49
C PRO A 402 -14.37 16.15 4.89
N ARG A 403 -15.60 16.12 4.32
CA ARG A 403 -16.62 15.09 4.57
C ARG A 403 -16.25 13.73 3.97
N GLU A 404 -15.43 13.69 2.93
CA GLU A 404 -15.03 12.45 2.26
C GLU A 404 -13.73 11.85 2.83
N ILE A 405 -12.87 12.64 3.48
CA ILE A 405 -11.55 12.23 3.96
C ILE A 405 -11.62 10.94 4.78
N GLY A 406 -12.53 10.87 5.74
CA GLY A 406 -12.67 9.70 6.61
C GLY A 406 -13.04 8.43 5.87
N LEU A 407 -13.88 8.53 4.85
CA LEU A 407 -14.29 7.42 4.00
C LEU A 407 -13.13 6.97 3.10
N ILE A 408 -12.40 7.93 2.52
CA ILE A 408 -11.26 7.68 1.65
C ILE A 408 -10.14 6.97 2.44
N VAL A 409 -9.74 7.51 3.60
CA VAL A 409 -8.70 6.89 4.46
C VAL A 409 -9.10 5.48 4.86
N TYR A 410 -10.37 5.27 5.24
CA TYR A 410 -10.86 3.94 5.59
C TYR A 410 -10.80 2.97 4.40
N SER A 411 -11.28 3.37 3.22
CA SER A 411 -11.27 2.55 2.01
C SER A 411 -9.85 2.20 1.58
N LEU A 412 -8.97 3.20 1.49
CA LEU A 412 -7.57 3.03 1.10
C LEU A 412 -6.84 2.00 1.96
N THR A 413 -7.01 2.11 3.27
CA THR A 413 -6.27 1.28 4.23
C THR A 413 -6.91 -0.08 4.48
N ASN A 414 -8.21 -0.23 4.27
CA ASN A 414 -8.90 -1.52 4.27
C ASN A 414 -8.60 -2.35 3.02
N GLY A 415 -8.19 -1.69 1.93
CA GLY A 415 -7.81 -2.37 0.71
C GLY A 415 -8.96 -3.09 0.00
N ILE A 416 -10.20 -2.66 0.20
CA ILE A 416 -11.39 -3.27 -0.39
C ILE A 416 -12.26 -2.16 -1.00
N GLY A 417 -12.45 -2.23 -2.31
CA GLY A 417 -13.31 -1.31 -3.04
C GLY A 417 -14.80 -1.56 -2.79
N LYS A 418 -15.62 -0.58 -3.12
CA LYS A 418 -17.08 -0.70 -3.08
C LYS A 418 -17.55 -1.75 -4.07
N GLN A 419 -18.45 -2.62 -3.64
CA GLN A 419 -19.12 -3.56 -4.54
C GLN A 419 -20.07 -2.78 -5.47
N ARG A 420 -19.92 -3.01 -6.77
CA ARG A 420 -20.72 -2.35 -7.80
C ARG A 420 -21.50 -3.38 -8.61
N ALA A 421 -22.71 -3.03 -9.02
CA ALA A 421 -23.45 -3.82 -9.99
C ALA A 421 -22.93 -3.54 -11.41
N SER A 422 -22.95 -4.58 -12.27
CA SER A 422 -22.79 -4.41 -13.71
C SER A 422 -24.03 -3.75 -14.32
N ARG A 423 -23.94 -3.34 -15.58
CA ARG A 423 -25.12 -2.81 -16.32
C ARG A 423 -26.27 -3.82 -16.40
N THR A 424 -25.98 -5.11 -16.23
CA THR A 424 -26.96 -6.21 -16.22
C THR A 424 -27.45 -6.59 -14.83
N GLY A 425 -27.07 -5.82 -13.76
CA GLY A 425 -27.46 -6.11 -12.38
C GLY A 425 -26.61 -7.15 -11.66
N ALA A 426 -25.69 -7.86 -12.34
CA ALA A 426 -24.79 -8.81 -11.70
C ALA A 426 -23.72 -8.08 -10.86
N ALA A 427 -23.30 -8.67 -9.75
CA ALA A 427 -22.23 -8.13 -8.92
C ALA A 427 -20.89 -8.18 -9.70
N ARG A 428 -20.19 -7.04 -9.81
CA ARG A 428 -18.81 -7.01 -10.32
C ARG A 428 -17.87 -7.56 -9.25
N SER A 429 -16.73 -8.11 -9.68
CA SER A 429 -15.65 -8.51 -8.78
C SER A 429 -15.18 -7.31 -7.93
N ILE A 430 -15.02 -7.54 -6.63
CA ILE A 430 -14.54 -6.51 -5.69
C ILE A 430 -13.04 -6.33 -5.96
N ARG A 431 -12.62 -5.10 -6.27
CA ARG A 431 -11.20 -4.75 -6.34
C ARG A 431 -10.58 -4.77 -4.95
N ARG A 432 -9.39 -5.32 -4.83
CA ARG A 432 -8.61 -5.35 -3.59
C ARG A 432 -7.23 -4.76 -3.86
N TRP A 433 -6.65 -4.10 -2.87
CA TRP A 433 -5.31 -3.52 -2.98
C TRP A 433 -4.63 -3.46 -1.61
N ARG A 434 -3.33 -3.33 -1.64
CA ARG A 434 -2.48 -3.03 -0.48
C ARG A 434 -1.50 -1.97 -0.93
N CYS A 435 -1.57 -0.78 -0.33
CA CYS A 435 -0.66 0.32 -0.66
C CYS A 435 0.05 0.79 0.59
N ALA A 436 1.36 1.02 0.49
CA ALA A 436 2.02 1.96 1.37
C ALA A 436 1.59 3.38 0.96
N ILE A 437 1.45 4.31 1.90
CA ILE A 437 0.89 5.63 1.62
C ILE A 437 1.83 6.71 2.16
N VAL A 438 2.19 7.67 1.31
CA VAL A 438 2.75 8.96 1.73
C VAL A 438 1.75 10.04 1.36
N SER A 439 1.31 10.78 2.36
CA SER A 439 0.36 11.88 2.19
C SER A 439 0.92 13.17 2.78
N THR A 440 0.49 14.32 2.29
CA THR A 440 0.92 15.64 2.78
C THR A 440 -0.26 16.54 3.11
N GLY A 441 -0.06 17.49 4.00
CA GLY A 441 -1.03 18.53 4.31
C GLY A 441 -0.58 19.49 5.39
N GLU A 442 -1.29 20.58 5.54
CA GLU A 442 -1.05 21.55 6.61
C GLU A 442 -1.73 21.15 7.92
N LYS A 443 -2.76 20.32 7.86
CA LYS A 443 -3.56 19.88 9.00
C LYS A 443 -3.47 18.36 9.14
N SER A 444 -3.63 17.86 10.37
CA SER A 444 -3.72 16.43 10.60
C SER A 444 -4.96 15.83 9.93
N VAL A 445 -4.92 14.53 9.64
CA VAL A 445 -6.10 13.81 9.13
C VAL A 445 -7.31 13.97 10.05
N ALA A 446 -7.06 13.91 11.38
CA ALA A 446 -8.13 14.06 12.37
C ALA A 446 -8.76 15.46 12.34
N THR A 447 -7.94 16.52 12.23
CA THR A 447 -8.41 17.91 12.13
C THR A 447 -9.21 18.12 10.85
N SER A 448 -8.72 17.62 9.72
CA SER A 448 -9.40 17.75 8.43
C SER A 448 -10.77 17.03 8.44
N MET A 449 -10.87 15.87 9.09
CA MET A 449 -12.14 15.17 9.26
C MET A 449 -13.12 15.91 10.16
N LEU A 450 -12.61 16.57 11.23
CA LEU A 450 -13.43 17.34 12.16
C LEU A 450 -14.07 18.54 11.47
N GLU A 451 -13.38 19.20 10.55
CA GLU A 451 -13.90 20.28 9.71
C GLU A 451 -15.09 19.81 8.85
N GLY A 452 -15.06 18.54 8.41
CA GLY A 452 -16.19 17.89 7.73
C GLY A 452 -17.33 17.42 8.64
N GLY A 453 -17.26 17.71 9.94
CA GLY A 453 -18.26 17.29 10.93
C GLY A 453 -18.12 15.81 11.35
N HIS A 454 -17.02 15.16 10.99
CA HIS A 454 -16.73 13.77 11.33
C HIS A 454 -15.57 13.66 12.31
N ARG A 455 -15.70 12.77 13.29
CA ARG A 455 -14.56 12.42 14.16
C ARG A 455 -13.80 11.23 13.62
N ALA A 456 -12.48 11.32 13.63
CA ALA A 456 -11.62 10.20 13.28
C ALA A 456 -11.85 9.05 14.28
N LYS A 457 -12.19 7.88 13.76
CA LYS A 457 -12.26 6.66 14.59
C LYS A 457 -10.84 6.22 14.93
N ALA A 458 -10.68 5.62 16.10
CA ALA A 458 -9.40 5.11 16.59
C ALA A 458 -8.62 4.25 15.56
N GLY A 459 -9.35 3.44 14.78
CA GLY A 459 -8.76 2.63 13.71
C GLY A 459 -8.25 3.42 12.49
N GLN A 460 -8.75 4.63 12.22
CA GLN A 460 -8.30 5.48 11.11
C GLN A 460 -6.98 6.17 11.46
N ALA A 461 -6.87 6.66 12.69
CA ALA A 461 -5.71 7.38 13.20
C ALA A 461 -4.42 6.53 13.31
N VAL A 462 -4.53 5.19 13.28
CA VAL A 462 -3.36 4.28 13.30
C VAL A 462 -3.05 3.68 11.93
N ARG A 463 -3.82 4.01 10.91
CA ARG A 463 -3.63 3.51 9.55
C ARG A 463 -2.92 4.51 8.64
N LEU A 464 -3.19 5.78 8.81
CA LEU A 464 -2.45 6.89 8.23
C LEU A 464 -1.94 7.75 9.38
N LEU A 465 -0.63 7.69 9.63
CA LEU A 465 0.02 8.20 10.83
C LEU A 465 0.46 9.64 10.60
N ASP A 466 -0.11 10.58 11.33
CA ASP A 466 0.30 11.99 11.29
C ASP A 466 1.73 12.13 11.81
N VAL A 467 2.67 12.60 10.99
CA VAL A 467 4.07 12.84 11.35
C VAL A 467 4.36 14.32 11.18
N PRO A 468 4.63 15.06 12.28
CA PRO A 468 4.96 16.46 12.21
C PRO A 468 6.28 16.71 11.45
N VAL A 469 6.25 17.71 10.55
CA VAL A 469 7.41 18.16 9.75
C VAL A 469 7.96 19.46 10.32
N SER A 470 8.11 19.52 11.63
CA SER A 470 8.69 20.69 12.34
C SER A 470 10.11 20.36 12.78
N ARG A 471 11.03 20.30 11.81
CA ARG A 471 12.47 20.11 12.06
C ARG A 471 13.20 21.46 11.98
N ARG A 472 14.53 21.44 12.12
CA ARG A 472 15.36 22.65 12.17
C ARG A 472 15.16 23.58 10.97
N HIS A 473 14.97 23.00 9.77
CA HIS A 473 14.79 23.73 8.53
C HIS A 473 13.57 23.18 7.73
N GLY A 474 12.39 23.11 8.37
CA GLY A 474 11.20 22.46 7.80
C GLY A 474 11.29 20.94 7.91
N ALA A 475 11.41 20.23 6.79
CA ALA A 475 11.61 18.77 6.78
C ALA A 475 13.08 18.34 7.03
N TRP A 476 14.00 19.30 7.09
CA TRP A 476 15.44 19.06 7.07
C TRP A 476 16.10 19.34 8.42
N ASP A 477 16.98 18.44 8.86
CA ASP A 477 17.88 18.63 9.97
C ASP A 477 19.30 19.01 9.49
N ASP A 478 19.73 18.42 8.35
CA ASP A 478 21.02 18.66 7.70
C ASP A 478 20.79 19.16 6.27
N LEU A 479 21.33 20.32 5.95
CA LEU A 479 21.19 20.94 4.63
C LEU A 479 22.07 20.30 3.54
N ARG A 480 22.89 19.31 3.87
CA ARG A 480 23.77 18.58 2.94
C ARG A 480 24.63 19.47 2.05
N GLY A 481 25.11 20.58 2.61
CA GLY A 481 25.94 21.56 1.92
C GLY A 481 25.17 22.63 1.12
N HIS A 482 23.84 22.60 1.13
CA HIS A 482 23.01 23.64 0.54
C HIS A 482 22.90 24.88 1.46
N ALA A 483 22.61 26.03 0.87
CA ALA A 483 22.59 27.31 1.59
C ALA A 483 21.45 27.35 2.66
N ASP A 484 20.29 26.81 2.32
CA ASP A 484 19.09 26.75 3.19
C ASP A 484 18.17 25.59 2.79
N GLY A 485 17.09 25.43 3.55
CA GLY A 485 16.12 24.34 3.31
C GLY A 485 15.38 24.45 1.98
N ARG A 486 15.22 25.67 1.44
CA ARG A 486 14.64 25.91 0.13
C ARG A 486 15.58 25.42 -0.99
N ALA A 487 16.86 25.76 -0.90
CA ALA A 487 17.86 25.33 -1.88
C ALA A 487 17.98 23.80 -1.93
N LEU A 488 17.95 23.12 -0.77
CA LEU A 488 17.90 21.65 -0.72
C LEU A 488 16.61 21.10 -1.33
N SER A 489 15.45 21.71 -1.02
CA SER A 489 14.16 21.29 -1.59
C SER A 489 14.13 21.45 -3.11
N ASP A 490 14.67 22.55 -3.66
CA ASP A 490 14.71 22.82 -5.10
C ASP A 490 15.66 21.83 -5.81
N ALA A 491 16.83 21.53 -5.21
CA ALA A 491 17.76 20.53 -5.70
C ALA A 491 17.13 19.13 -5.75
N LEU A 492 16.41 18.72 -4.68
CA LEU A 492 15.70 17.44 -4.64
C LEU A 492 14.58 17.38 -5.68
N LYS A 493 13.78 18.45 -5.85
CA LYS A 493 12.73 18.50 -6.89
C LYS A 493 13.31 18.34 -8.30
N ALA A 494 14.41 19.02 -8.60
CA ALA A 494 15.10 18.86 -9.87
C ALA A 494 15.58 17.40 -10.06
N ALA A 495 16.25 16.85 -9.05
CA ALA A 495 16.77 15.48 -9.11
C ALA A 495 15.65 14.44 -9.29
N THR A 496 14.51 14.58 -8.60
CA THR A 496 13.35 13.67 -8.73
C THR A 496 12.61 13.80 -10.06
N GLY A 497 12.82 14.90 -10.80
CA GLY A 497 12.35 15.06 -12.17
C GLY A 497 13.28 14.44 -13.21
N GLU A 498 14.56 14.23 -12.87
CA GLU A 498 15.57 13.68 -13.77
C GLU A 498 15.82 12.17 -13.55
N HIS A 499 15.75 11.71 -12.30
CA HIS A 499 16.08 10.32 -11.90
C HIS A 499 14.93 9.69 -11.15
N TYR A 500 14.27 8.69 -11.76
CA TYR A 500 13.14 7.99 -11.15
C TYR A 500 12.91 6.59 -11.73
N GLY A 501 12.21 5.73 -10.98
CA GLY A 501 11.75 4.41 -11.39
C GLY A 501 12.81 3.30 -11.29
N HIS A 502 14.09 3.61 -11.29
CA HIS A 502 15.17 2.63 -11.24
C HIS A 502 15.28 1.94 -9.87
N ALA A 503 15.17 2.70 -8.78
CA ALA A 503 15.38 2.16 -7.44
C ALA A 503 14.33 1.11 -7.06
N GLY A 504 13.07 1.33 -7.40
CA GLY A 504 11.99 0.37 -7.13
C GLY A 504 12.17 -0.92 -7.92
N ARG A 505 12.58 -0.84 -9.18
CA ARG A 505 12.83 -2.03 -10.02
C ARG A 505 14.00 -2.85 -9.50
N GLU A 506 15.13 -2.22 -9.19
CA GLU A 506 16.28 -2.91 -8.61
C GLU A 506 15.96 -3.51 -7.24
N PHE A 507 15.16 -2.81 -6.42
CA PHE A 507 14.66 -3.35 -5.16
C PHE A 507 13.86 -4.65 -5.39
N LEU A 508 12.98 -4.67 -6.38
CA LEU A 508 12.20 -5.87 -6.73
C LEU A 508 13.09 -6.99 -7.26
N GLU A 509 14.11 -6.68 -8.09
CA GLU A 509 15.07 -7.67 -8.58
C GLU A 509 15.80 -8.39 -7.44
N ARG A 510 16.16 -7.67 -6.38
CA ARG A 510 16.77 -8.25 -5.19
C ARG A 510 15.73 -8.97 -4.33
N LEU A 511 14.60 -8.33 -4.07
CA LEU A 511 13.54 -8.85 -3.19
C LEU A 511 12.93 -10.16 -3.70
N THR A 512 12.75 -10.32 -5.01
CA THR A 512 12.21 -11.57 -5.60
C THR A 512 13.16 -12.75 -5.46
N ARG A 513 14.46 -12.49 -5.34
CA ARG A 513 15.52 -13.50 -5.14
C ARG A 513 15.85 -13.75 -3.67
N ASP A 514 15.48 -12.83 -2.80
CA ASP A 514 15.73 -12.95 -1.35
C ASP A 514 14.76 -13.97 -0.74
N LYS A 515 15.30 -14.99 -0.11
CA LYS A 515 14.55 -16.10 0.51
C LYS A 515 14.53 -16.01 2.04
N ARG A 516 14.99 -14.89 2.62
CA ARG A 516 14.95 -14.70 4.07
C ARG A 516 13.52 -14.60 4.58
N ASP A 517 13.36 -14.88 5.86
CA ASP A 517 12.08 -14.71 6.55
C ASP A 517 11.90 -13.24 6.97
N PHE A 518 11.22 -12.47 6.13
CA PHE A 518 10.91 -11.06 6.42
C PHE A 518 9.96 -10.90 7.61
N GLY A 519 9.17 -11.93 7.94
CA GLY A 519 8.32 -11.93 9.12
C GLY A 519 9.16 -11.94 10.39
N ALA A 520 10.14 -12.83 10.49
CA ALA A 520 11.10 -12.88 11.59
C ALA A 520 11.90 -11.58 11.71
N MET A 521 12.41 -11.04 10.58
CA MET A 521 13.12 -9.75 10.56
C MET A 521 12.26 -8.59 11.09
N LEU A 522 10.97 -8.56 10.74
CA LEU A 522 10.04 -7.55 11.24
C LEU A 522 9.82 -7.69 12.74
N GLU A 523 9.68 -8.90 13.26
CA GLU A 523 9.54 -9.12 14.71
C GLU A 523 10.80 -8.72 15.48
N ASP A 524 12.00 -8.94 14.92
CA ASP A 524 13.26 -8.48 15.52
C ASP A 524 13.30 -6.94 15.62
N ILE A 525 12.86 -6.21 14.60
CA ILE A 525 12.77 -4.74 14.64
C ILE A 525 11.71 -4.28 15.65
N LYS A 526 10.54 -4.91 15.68
CA LYS A 526 9.48 -4.59 16.67
C LYS A 526 9.93 -4.80 18.12
N ALA A 527 10.85 -5.75 18.34
CA ALA A 527 11.41 -6.01 19.66
C ALA A 527 12.45 -4.96 20.12
N LEU A 528 12.89 -4.05 19.24
CA LEU A 528 13.80 -2.98 19.62
C LEU A 528 13.13 -2.03 20.64
N PRO A 529 13.89 -1.52 21.60
CA PRO A 529 13.36 -0.61 22.64
C PRO A 529 12.63 0.60 22.08
N GLU A 530 13.05 1.10 20.93
CA GLU A 530 12.50 2.26 20.24
C GLU A 530 11.05 2.03 19.79
N PHE A 531 10.69 0.78 19.46
CA PHE A 531 9.34 0.37 19.04
C PHE A 531 8.60 -0.39 20.16
N ALA A 532 9.25 -0.69 21.28
CA ALA A 532 8.63 -1.38 22.40
C ALA A 532 7.58 -0.49 23.06
N ALA A 533 6.33 -0.79 22.81
CA ALA A 533 5.17 -0.13 23.43
C ALA A 533 4.58 -1.05 24.53
N ALA A 534 5.42 -1.51 25.49
CA ALA A 534 5.07 -2.54 26.45
C ALA A 534 3.82 -2.18 27.30
N ASP A 535 3.72 -0.90 27.71
CA ASP A 535 2.61 -0.40 28.53
C ASP A 535 1.57 0.38 27.70
N ALA A 536 1.70 0.36 26.36
CA ALA A 536 0.86 1.15 25.50
C ALA A 536 -0.40 0.39 25.05
N GLU A 537 -1.47 1.13 24.87
CA GLU A 537 -2.72 0.65 24.28
C GLU A 537 -2.53 0.04 22.91
N GLY A 538 -3.47 -0.79 22.47
CA GLY A 538 -3.44 -1.48 21.20
C GLY A 538 -3.23 -0.59 19.96
N GLN A 539 -3.52 0.71 20.06
CA GLN A 539 -3.26 1.69 18.98
C GLN A 539 -1.78 1.98 18.82
N ALA A 540 -1.05 2.25 19.91
CA ALA A 540 0.39 2.53 19.84
C ALA A 540 1.18 1.29 19.37
N LYS A 541 0.75 0.07 19.76
CA LYS A 541 1.33 -1.18 19.24
C LYS A 541 1.16 -1.34 17.73
N ARG A 542 -0.01 -0.97 17.18
CA ARG A 542 -0.24 -0.99 15.74
C ARG A 542 0.60 0.06 15.00
N ALA A 543 0.72 1.27 15.54
CA ALA A 543 1.57 2.32 14.98
C ALA A 543 3.05 1.90 15.02
N ALA A 544 3.55 1.39 16.15
CA ALA A 544 4.91 0.86 16.29
C ALA A 544 5.21 -0.22 15.25
N SER A 545 4.29 -1.19 15.07
CA SER A 545 4.41 -2.25 14.07
C SER A 545 4.51 -1.69 12.64
N ARG A 546 3.80 -0.59 12.34
CA ARG A 546 3.84 0.05 11.03
C ARG A 546 5.16 0.80 10.81
N PHE A 547 5.64 1.55 11.81
CA PHE A 547 6.95 2.20 11.74
C PHE A 547 8.09 1.17 11.64
N ALA A 548 7.99 0.04 12.34
CA ALA A 548 8.95 -1.06 12.23
C ALA A 548 8.98 -1.68 10.82
N LEU A 549 7.83 -1.77 10.14
CA LEU A 549 7.76 -2.20 8.74
C LEU A 549 8.47 -1.21 7.81
N PHE A 550 8.30 0.10 8.01
CA PHE A 550 9.00 1.10 7.23
C PHE A 550 10.51 1.05 7.48
N ALA A 551 10.93 0.85 8.73
CA ALA A 551 12.32 0.62 9.09
C ALA A 551 12.89 -0.59 8.35
N LEU A 552 12.21 -1.75 8.36
CA LEU A 552 12.62 -2.95 7.64
C LEU A 552 12.82 -2.67 6.15
N ALA A 553 11.87 -1.96 5.53
CA ALA A 553 11.93 -1.65 4.10
C ALA A 553 13.15 -0.78 3.74
N GLY A 554 13.45 0.25 4.54
CA GLY A 554 14.61 1.11 4.35
C GLY A 554 15.93 0.39 4.60
N GLU A 555 16.00 -0.48 5.62
CA GLU A 555 17.20 -1.30 5.89
C GLU A 555 17.45 -2.31 4.76
N LEU A 556 16.41 -2.96 4.23
CA LEU A 556 16.55 -3.83 3.06
C LEU A 556 17.03 -3.05 1.83
N ALA A 557 16.51 -1.86 1.57
CA ALA A 557 16.97 -1.02 0.47
C ALA A 557 18.46 -0.62 0.65
N THR A 558 18.92 -0.43 1.89
CA THR A 558 20.31 -0.14 2.23
C THR A 558 21.18 -1.36 2.06
N GLU A 559 20.75 -2.53 2.54
CA GLU A 559 21.46 -3.81 2.35
C GLU A 559 21.56 -4.20 0.87
N TYR A 560 20.57 -3.86 0.07
CA TYR A 560 20.59 -4.05 -1.38
C TYR A 560 21.45 -3.00 -2.11
N ASP A 561 22.18 -2.15 -1.38
CA ASP A 561 23.07 -1.10 -1.91
C ASP A 561 22.37 -0.07 -2.81
N LEU A 562 21.11 0.23 -2.53
CA LEU A 562 20.33 1.20 -3.30
C LEU A 562 20.46 2.62 -2.77
N THR A 563 20.52 2.79 -1.44
CA THR A 563 20.39 4.10 -0.79
C THR A 563 21.73 4.77 -0.44
N GLY A 564 22.77 3.98 -0.18
CA GLY A 564 24.04 4.49 0.36
C GLY A 564 23.94 4.97 1.82
N TRP A 565 22.89 4.62 2.53
CA TRP A 565 22.72 4.99 3.93
C TRP A 565 23.63 4.17 4.85
N PRO A 566 24.00 4.72 6.01
CA PRO A 566 24.61 3.91 7.07
C PRO A 566 23.59 2.90 7.62
N GLU A 567 24.10 1.79 8.15
CA GLU A 567 23.32 0.76 8.85
C GLU A 567 22.47 1.40 9.97
N ALA A 568 21.24 0.97 10.13
CA ALA A 568 20.25 1.44 11.09
C ALA A 568 19.69 2.85 10.83
N ALA A 569 20.03 3.50 9.73
CA ALA A 569 19.51 4.85 9.43
C ALA A 569 17.99 4.87 9.25
N ALA A 570 17.40 3.84 8.63
CA ALA A 570 15.96 3.73 8.49
C ALA A 570 15.27 3.38 9.81
N ILE A 571 15.89 2.55 10.64
CA ILE A 571 15.41 2.26 12.00
C ILE A 571 15.39 3.54 12.84
N GLU A 572 16.47 4.31 12.84
CA GLU A 572 16.56 5.57 13.58
C GLU A 572 15.52 6.59 13.10
N ALA A 573 15.33 6.74 11.80
CA ALA A 573 14.33 7.64 11.23
C ALA A 573 12.90 7.24 11.59
N ALA A 574 12.57 5.96 11.47
CA ALA A 574 11.26 5.44 11.83
C ALA A 574 10.98 5.54 13.34
N ALA A 575 11.99 5.32 14.18
CA ALA A 575 11.90 5.48 15.64
C ALA A 575 11.65 6.93 16.04
N GLN A 576 12.36 7.89 15.42
CA GLN A 576 12.13 9.31 15.64
C GLN A 576 10.72 9.72 15.22
N ALA A 577 10.25 9.27 14.06
CA ALA A 577 8.90 9.55 13.59
C ALA A 577 7.82 8.93 14.50
N PHE A 578 8.05 7.73 15.03
CA PHE A 578 7.17 7.13 16.02
C PHE A 578 7.12 7.92 17.32
N ALA A 579 8.26 8.44 17.78
CA ALA A 579 8.31 9.32 18.97
C ALA A 579 7.52 10.61 18.73
N LEU A 580 7.71 11.30 17.59
CA LEU A 580 6.95 12.50 17.21
C LEU A 580 5.44 12.23 17.14
N TRP A 581 5.04 11.10 16.53
CA TRP A 581 3.64 10.69 16.48
C TRP A 581 3.07 10.47 17.90
N ARG A 582 3.84 9.88 18.82
CA ARG A 582 3.42 9.69 20.21
C ARG A 582 3.28 10.99 20.96
N GLU A 583 4.24 11.92 20.80
CA GLU A 583 4.23 13.25 21.44
C GLU A 583 3.00 14.05 21.01
N GLN A 584 2.68 14.05 19.71
CA GLN A 584 1.49 14.75 19.18
C GLN A 584 0.17 14.22 19.76
N ARG A 585 0.17 12.97 20.23
CA ARG A 585 -0.99 12.34 20.87
C ARG A 585 -0.99 12.42 22.41
N GLY A 586 -0.08 13.19 23.00
CA GLY A 586 -0.02 13.38 24.45
C GLY A 586 0.77 12.31 25.21
N GLY A 587 1.83 11.75 24.57
CA GLY A 587 2.86 10.93 25.26
C GLY A 587 2.44 9.48 25.49
N GLY A 588 1.73 8.88 26.03
CA GLY A 588 1.31 7.47 26.30
C GLY A 588 -0.14 7.37 26.71
N GLY A 589 -0.80 8.52 26.73
CA GLY A 589 -2.21 8.61 27.06
C GLY A 589 -3.10 8.42 25.83
N ASN A 590 -4.26 7.89 26.05
CA ASN A 590 -5.30 7.75 25.05
C ASN A 590 -5.74 9.14 24.58
N ASP A 591 -5.48 9.50 23.34
CA ASP A 591 -5.94 10.76 22.74
C ASP A 591 -7.48 10.95 22.90
N GLU A 592 -8.21 9.84 22.91
CA GLU A 592 -9.64 9.84 23.19
C GLU A 592 -9.94 10.27 24.63
N ARG A 593 -9.14 9.81 25.62
CA ARG A 593 -9.29 10.20 27.04
C ARG A 593 -9.07 11.69 27.23
N ARG A 594 -7.97 12.21 26.66
CA ARG A 594 -7.67 13.65 26.72
C ARG A 594 -8.79 14.48 26.09
N LYS A 595 -9.26 14.10 24.90
CA LYS A 595 -10.36 14.79 24.21
C LYS A 595 -11.67 14.75 24.98
N ILE A 596 -11.96 13.66 25.70
CA ILE A 596 -13.13 13.59 26.57
C ILE A 596 -13.02 14.61 27.70
N VAL A 597 -11.87 14.66 28.37
CA VAL A 597 -11.62 15.59 29.48
C VAL A 597 -11.70 17.03 29.00
N GLU A 598 -10.96 17.39 27.97
CA GLU A 598 -10.97 18.74 27.36
C GLU A 598 -12.39 19.16 26.93
N GLN A 599 -13.16 18.25 26.34
CA GLN A 599 -14.51 18.57 25.86
C GLN A 599 -15.49 18.77 27.01
N VAL A 600 -15.42 17.97 28.06
CA VAL A 600 -16.26 18.12 29.27
C VAL A 600 -15.89 19.42 29.98
N ALA A 601 -14.59 19.73 30.14
CA ALA A 601 -14.12 20.98 30.71
C ALA A 601 -14.64 22.18 29.90
N ALA A 602 -14.45 22.19 28.59
CA ALA A 602 -14.94 23.24 27.69
C ALA A 602 -16.47 23.39 27.70
N PHE A 603 -17.21 22.31 27.91
CA PHE A 603 -18.67 22.36 28.05
C PHE A 603 -19.09 23.06 29.36
N ILE A 604 -18.43 22.70 30.47
CA ILE A 604 -18.66 23.29 31.77
C ILE A 604 -18.28 24.80 31.74
N ASP A 605 -17.12 25.12 31.18
CA ASP A 605 -16.65 26.50 31.07
C ASP A 605 -17.62 27.40 30.28
N ARG A 606 -18.13 26.88 29.16
CA ARG A 606 -19.08 27.59 28.28
C ARG A 606 -20.49 27.68 28.84
N HIS A 607 -20.95 26.66 29.56
CA HIS A 607 -22.37 26.47 29.89
C HIS A 607 -22.66 26.31 31.37
N GLY A 608 -21.63 26.33 32.25
CA GLY A 608 -21.76 26.12 33.68
C GLY A 608 -22.73 27.07 34.37
N ASP A 609 -22.73 28.36 33.98
CA ASP A 609 -23.62 29.35 34.54
C ASP A 609 -24.96 29.50 33.79
N SER A 610 -25.04 29.05 32.51
CA SER A 610 -26.23 29.27 31.66
C SER A 610 -27.15 28.03 31.58
N ARG A 611 -26.64 26.81 31.73
CA ARG A 611 -27.42 25.56 31.59
C ARG A 611 -27.48 24.71 32.86
N PHE A 612 -26.92 25.20 33.99
CA PHE A 612 -26.99 24.54 35.28
C PHE A 612 -27.64 25.43 36.34
N GLN A 613 -28.45 24.81 37.19
CA GLN A 613 -29.14 25.49 38.29
C GLN A 613 -28.53 25.08 39.63
N PRO A 614 -28.37 25.98 40.58
CA PRO A 614 -27.92 25.57 41.91
C PRO A 614 -28.92 24.62 42.57
N VAL A 615 -28.43 23.60 43.27
CA VAL A 615 -29.26 22.72 44.09
C VAL A 615 -29.88 23.53 45.22
N GLY A 616 -31.18 23.35 45.52
CA GLY A 616 -31.88 24.09 46.55
C GLY A 616 -32.47 25.44 46.13
N ALA A 617 -32.26 25.88 44.89
CA ALA A 617 -32.88 27.13 44.40
C ALA A 617 -34.42 27.03 44.18
N GLY A 618 -34.97 25.85 44.18
CA GLY A 618 -36.39 25.58 43.98
C GLY A 618 -36.97 26.30 42.76
N ASN A 619 -38.18 26.85 42.90
CA ASN A 619 -38.85 27.64 41.83
C ASN A 619 -38.41 29.11 41.82
N SER A 620 -37.56 29.55 42.70
CA SER A 620 -37.11 30.95 42.83
C SER A 620 -35.90 31.29 41.94
N GLY A 621 -35.30 30.32 41.31
CA GLY A 621 -34.17 30.49 40.39
C GLY A 621 -34.63 30.86 38.95
N PRO A 622 -33.68 31.31 38.11
CA PRO A 622 -33.95 31.61 36.70
C PRO A 622 -34.45 30.36 35.97
N VAL A 623 -35.45 30.56 35.11
CA VAL A 623 -36.02 29.46 34.27
C VAL A 623 -35.02 29.11 33.17
N ILE A 624 -34.30 28.02 33.35
CA ILE A 624 -33.40 27.46 32.32
C ILE A 624 -34.17 26.54 31.39
N ARG A 625 -34.42 26.98 30.15
CA ARG A 625 -35.19 26.23 29.17
C ARG A 625 -34.44 25.02 28.62
N ASP A 626 -33.10 25.14 28.44
CA ASP A 626 -32.23 24.10 27.93
C ASP A 626 -31.30 23.60 29.06
N ARG A 627 -31.92 23.02 30.10
CA ARG A 627 -31.16 22.62 31.30
C ARG A 627 -30.33 21.36 31.06
N ALA A 628 -28.98 21.48 31.20
CA ALA A 628 -28.07 20.37 31.17
C ALA A 628 -27.98 19.64 32.52
N GLY A 629 -28.28 20.35 33.64
CA GLY A 629 -28.20 19.76 34.97
C GLY A 629 -28.33 20.76 36.11
N TRP A 630 -27.76 20.41 37.22
CA TRP A 630 -27.63 21.23 38.45
C TRP A 630 -26.17 21.27 38.86
N TYR A 631 -25.81 22.21 39.71
CA TYR A 631 -24.53 22.23 40.41
C TYR A 631 -24.76 22.32 41.91
N ASP A 632 -23.82 21.74 42.65
CA ASP A 632 -23.80 21.67 44.10
C ASP A 632 -22.46 22.19 44.58
N ASP A 633 -22.47 23.22 45.46
CA ASP A 633 -21.28 23.84 46.02
C ASP A 633 -21.03 23.37 47.48
N GLU A 634 -21.70 22.28 47.96
CA GLU A 634 -21.48 21.73 49.29
C GLU A 634 -20.06 21.15 49.40
N GLY A 635 -19.28 21.68 50.36
CA GLY A 635 -17.92 21.22 50.66
C GLY A 635 -16.80 22.02 50.03
N GLY A 636 -17.11 23.16 49.38
CA GLY A 636 -16.10 24.09 48.84
C GLY A 636 -15.59 23.70 47.45
N GLU A 637 -16.11 22.65 46.88
CA GLU A 637 -15.80 22.18 45.51
C GLU A 637 -17.10 22.08 44.72
N ARG A 638 -17.13 22.71 43.53
CA ARG A 638 -18.32 22.64 42.66
C ARG A 638 -18.44 21.32 41.92
N ALA A 639 -19.52 20.59 42.21
CA ALA A 639 -19.92 19.38 41.50
C ALA A 639 -21.04 19.68 40.52
N TYR A 640 -20.86 19.34 39.27
CA TYR A 640 -21.90 19.41 38.23
C TYR A 640 -22.68 18.13 38.14
N LEU A 641 -23.98 18.20 38.27
CA LEU A 641 -24.95 17.07 38.29
C LEU A 641 -25.67 17.05 36.96
N PHE A 642 -25.12 16.37 35.99
CA PHE A 642 -25.65 16.33 34.63
C PHE A 642 -26.86 15.40 34.51
N THR A 643 -27.88 15.83 33.74
CA THR A 643 -28.89 14.94 33.20
C THR A 643 -28.27 13.97 32.17
N ALA A 644 -29.00 12.90 31.79
CA ALA A 644 -28.53 11.99 30.75
C ALA A 644 -28.36 12.65 29.39
N GLU A 645 -29.18 13.68 29.11
CA GLU A 645 -29.12 14.48 27.86
C GLU A 645 -27.96 15.47 27.96
N GLY A 646 -27.89 16.25 29.04
CA GLY A 646 -26.80 17.22 29.27
C GLY A 646 -25.42 16.59 29.27
N PHE A 647 -25.25 15.41 29.86
CA PHE A 647 -23.99 14.66 29.77
C PHE A 647 -23.71 14.20 28.33
N GLY A 648 -24.75 13.75 27.59
CA GLY A 648 -24.61 13.42 26.18
C GLY A 648 -24.18 14.59 25.29
N ASP A 649 -24.64 15.81 25.63
CA ASP A 649 -24.18 17.04 24.96
C ASP A 649 -22.70 17.32 25.27
N ALA A 650 -22.31 17.20 26.55
CA ALA A 650 -20.95 17.43 27.02
C ALA A 650 -19.93 16.44 26.42
N VAL A 651 -20.34 15.21 26.16
CA VAL A 651 -19.47 14.15 25.59
C VAL A 651 -19.86 13.80 24.15
N ARG A 652 -20.41 14.77 23.41
CA ARG A 652 -20.93 14.54 22.06
C ARG A 652 -19.89 13.86 21.14
N GLY A 653 -20.27 12.69 20.59
CA GLY A 653 -19.40 11.88 19.73
C GLY A 653 -18.62 10.80 20.47
N PHE A 654 -18.73 10.69 21.79
CA PHE A 654 -18.24 9.58 22.59
C PHE A 654 -19.40 8.75 23.16
N GLU A 655 -19.11 7.49 23.47
CA GLU A 655 -20.09 6.66 24.20
C GLU A 655 -20.14 7.12 25.66
N LYS A 656 -21.33 7.41 26.18
CA LYS A 656 -21.51 8.01 27.51
C LYS A 656 -20.90 7.19 28.65
N GLY A 657 -20.94 5.87 28.55
CA GLY A 657 -20.37 4.99 29.55
C GLY A 657 -18.85 5.08 29.57
N SER A 658 -18.21 4.90 28.41
CA SER A 658 -16.76 5.01 28.26
C SER A 658 -16.23 6.38 28.66
N ALA A 659 -16.96 7.45 28.29
CA ALA A 659 -16.57 8.81 28.66
C ALA A 659 -16.64 9.02 30.19
N TYR A 660 -17.66 8.47 30.86
CA TYR A 660 -17.77 8.57 32.31
C TYR A 660 -16.65 7.75 33.02
N ASP A 661 -16.30 6.56 32.51
CA ASP A 661 -15.21 5.76 33.06
C ASP A 661 -13.86 6.50 33.00
N VAL A 662 -13.60 7.25 31.92
CA VAL A 662 -12.43 8.14 31.80
C VAL A 662 -12.45 9.21 32.92
N LEU A 663 -13.60 9.83 33.19
CA LEU A 663 -13.72 10.83 34.27
C LEU A 663 -13.52 10.21 35.65
N VAL A 664 -13.95 8.95 35.85
CA VAL A 664 -13.71 8.21 37.10
C VAL A 664 -12.21 7.92 37.28
N GLU A 665 -11.54 7.50 36.21
CA GLU A 665 -10.10 7.17 36.25
C GLU A 665 -9.21 8.38 36.61
N ILE A 666 -9.59 9.58 36.14
CA ILE A 666 -8.87 10.83 36.52
C ILE A 666 -9.35 11.43 37.85
N GLY A 667 -10.31 10.78 38.53
CA GLY A 667 -10.87 11.28 39.78
C GLY A 667 -11.85 12.45 39.66
N ALA A 668 -12.24 12.84 38.43
CA ALA A 668 -13.23 13.88 38.17
C ALA A 668 -14.68 13.42 38.30
N ALA A 669 -14.92 12.12 38.43
CA ALA A 669 -16.24 11.57 38.69
C ALA A 669 -16.17 10.45 39.76
N PRO A 670 -17.21 10.26 40.56
CA PRO A 670 -17.26 9.18 41.55
C PRO A 670 -17.39 7.82 40.85
N ALA A 671 -16.81 6.77 41.45
CA ALA A 671 -16.92 5.40 40.98
C ALA A 671 -18.38 4.95 40.84
N PRO A 672 -18.70 4.06 39.86
CA PRO A 672 -20.02 3.47 39.76
C PRO A 672 -20.45 2.77 41.07
N GLY A 673 -21.73 2.92 41.41
CA GLY A 673 -22.24 2.27 42.60
C GLY A 673 -22.21 0.73 42.54
N PRO A 674 -22.56 0.00 43.61
CA PRO A 674 -22.49 -1.46 43.70
C PRO A 674 -23.27 -2.21 42.58
N SER A 675 -24.22 -1.53 41.95
CA SER A 675 -25.00 -2.06 40.82
C SER A 675 -24.34 -1.82 39.44
N GLY A 676 -23.09 -1.29 39.36
CA GLY A 676 -22.38 -0.95 38.14
C GLY A 676 -22.97 0.26 37.38
N LYS A 677 -23.97 0.94 37.97
CA LYS A 677 -24.61 2.12 37.34
C LYS A 677 -23.76 3.37 37.53
N ARG A 678 -23.42 4.02 36.47
CA ARG A 678 -22.62 5.25 36.42
C ARG A 678 -23.42 6.48 36.87
N GLN A 679 -24.75 6.48 36.69
CA GLN A 679 -25.65 7.51 37.22
C GLN A 679 -25.96 7.24 38.68
N GLN A 680 -25.84 8.26 39.52
CA GLN A 680 -26.19 8.22 40.92
C GLN A 680 -27.57 8.84 41.17
N PHE A 681 -28.30 8.34 42.15
CA PHE A 681 -29.54 8.96 42.61
C PHE A 681 -29.22 10.15 43.53
N ARG A 682 -29.75 11.32 43.17
CA ARG A 682 -29.71 12.53 44.01
C ARG A 682 -31.14 13.08 44.12
N ARG A 683 -31.50 13.60 45.30
CA ARG A 683 -32.73 14.36 45.46
C ARG A 683 -32.51 15.82 45.18
N ILE A 684 -33.13 16.33 44.13
CA ILE A 684 -33.12 17.73 43.75
C ILE A 684 -34.51 18.29 44.03
N ASP A 685 -34.59 19.28 44.91
CA ASP A 685 -35.87 19.91 45.33
C ASP A 685 -36.94 18.87 45.72
N GLY A 686 -36.53 17.82 46.49
CA GLY A 686 -37.40 16.76 46.95
C GLY A 686 -37.67 15.64 45.90
N VAL A 687 -37.31 15.82 44.62
CA VAL A 687 -37.52 14.85 43.53
C VAL A 687 -36.28 13.98 43.29
N PRO A 688 -36.38 12.64 43.33
CA PRO A 688 -35.27 11.76 43.04
C PRO A 688 -34.95 11.77 41.54
N ARG A 689 -33.67 12.00 41.21
CA ARG A 689 -33.15 12.06 39.83
C ARG A 689 -31.91 11.19 39.67
N LYS A 690 -31.73 10.61 38.48
CA LYS A 690 -30.51 9.88 38.08
C LYS A 690 -29.58 10.84 37.34
N LEU A 691 -28.40 11.09 37.89
CA LEU A 691 -27.50 12.12 37.39
C LEU A 691 -26.07 11.58 37.28
N TYR A 692 -25.32 12.09 36.30
CA TYR A 692 -23.87 11.93 36.21
C TYR A 692 -23.21 13.06 37.03
N ILE A 693 -22.27 12.73 37.89
CA ILE A 693 -21.60 13.69 38.75
C ILE A 693 -20.19 13.96 38.21
N VAL A 694 -19.84 15.23 38.02
CA VAL A 694 -18.53 15.65 37.54
C VAL A 694 -17.98 16.80 38.41
N HIS A 695 -16.80 16.65 38.96
CA HIS A 695 -16.06 17.63 39.74
C HIS A 695 -15.18 18.47 38.80
N ALA A 696 -15.50 19.75 38.63
CA ALA A 696 -14.82 20.64 37.69
C ALA A 696 -13.34 20.84 38.06
N SER A 697 -12.99 20.92 39.34
CA SER A 697 -11.63 21.12 39.84
C SER A 697 -10.65 20.02 39.45
N LYS A 698 -11.16 18.83 39.04
CA LYS A 698 -10.38 17.67 38.64
C LYS A 698 -10.24 17.52 37.13
N LEU A 699 -10.78 18.45 36.34
CA LEU A 699 -10.70 18.45 34.88
C LEU A 699 -9.50 19.24 34.33
N GLU A 700 -8.64 19.81 35.22
CA GLU A 700 -7.39 20.45 34.80
C GLU A 700 -6.42 19.38 34.26
N VAL A 701 -6.03 19.55 32.99
CA VAL A 701 -5.11 18.64 32.24
C VAL A 701 -3.66 19.09 32.47
#